data_bb5206566b6854a239e3fd1c6448a711
#
_entry.id   bb5206566b6854a239e3fd1c6448a711
#
_cell.length_a   1.000
_cell.length_b   1.000
_cell.length_c   1.000
_cell.angle_alpha   90.00
_cell.angle_beta   90.00
_cell.angle_gamma   90.00
#
_symmetry.space_group_name_H-M   'P 1'
#
loop_
_entity.id
_entity.type
_entity.pdbx_description
1 polymer ?
#
loop_
_entity_poly.entity_id
_entity_poly.type
_entity_poly.pdbx_seq_one_letter_code
_entity_poly.pdbx_strand_id
1 'polypeptide(L)'
;MAFPKCLLWVKSAFSFRYGTDTPEALAEAAHRAGFQGVMMADLGGVYGLHRMALACGRLGLKVVTGAHLALPGGMLVTGALKGGWGQFCRLITSTHLPGRVEPELAIADSDRLFAIVSSGAESAGKLREAGFRGRIYHPVLPGETVPALPRGVLPVAASPCMFARTESELVHRILRKVDLLLDEPWVSSDVKPDHLRMLPGAGEWPREALMANEALLEEAADEPRERPYDPPVMGPDDPERLRGILLTRLSALYGGSGAAAARLDQEFTDLAGANLCGYFLAFHEIITYCREKGILAVARGSAGGSLVARLLGLSVVCPIRFGLSFPRFFNPLRSRPPDIDLDIDSTRRDEVFQWLSNRWGGRAAAVSAVGSYRSRSAVRFSATASGLGPDEVEVLARAAGNPSEPVWRRGANGSILENAGLLSGLPAGIGPHPCGMVLCNGSAASRVPLQGCAGGLEVTQFDKDGVEFIGLLKMDLLGHRGLSAIAAASGGEAPELMGEVGSLDGPTLALLNRGATIGVPHIESPAMRGLLREMTIRDIEDVARALALVRPGASAGGGRAAYRSGGDTRTPECLRNLLGENRGVMLYQEDVSEAACILMGLPAARGDLMRRRLKAGQIAREEVVDLCLSAGHSPETARRGWELLSGYAGYGFCKAHAMTYAFEACVFAGLKARRPAHAMAAFMAAGGGFYTQAVYVEEARRMGIRIVSPGVNTGGWLCRATEEGSLMLGMGLIKGMGESEFGKVRQARPFLSPAGVRDAGIGPVLASAMAMAGCFDELGVSRPEAVWAVKSRATGLFPEGVPPPQLPEYTSAYRVRAEILVMGITTAVHPLEVLERPRDTVPVSEASGTGTFRLWGRITAARSLGGGAGFLMLEDPTGVQDIFLPSPLYRDAELFLRRDGATLVIQCKADAGARITAAGVLPGPILG
;
A
#
# COMPACT_ATOMS: atom_id res chain seq x y z
N MET A 1 -4.37 47.00 -23.68
CA MET A 1 -5.19 46.04 -24.45
C MET A 1 -6.06 45.24 -23.51
N ALA A 2 -7.34 45.08 -23.82
CA ALA A 2 -8.22 44.29 -22.97
C ALA A 2 -7.83 42.81 -23.06
N PHE A 3 -7.77 42.13 -21.95
CA PHE A 3 -7.27 40.76 -21.79
C PHE A 3 -8.33 39.91 -21.06
N PRO A 4 -8.50 38.61 -21.46
CA PRO A 4 -9.48 37.77 -20.79
C PRO A 4 -9.18 37.61 -19.29
N LYS A 5 -10.19 37.71 -18.44
CA LYS A 5 -10.04 37.53 -16.98
C LYS A 5 -9.82 36.09 -16.58
N CYS A 6 -10.37 35.15 -17.34
CA CYS A 6 -10.23 33.73 -17.10
C CYS A 6 -9.42 33.04 -18.19
N LEU A 7 -8.41 32.28 -17.79
CA LEU A 7 -7.72 31.36 -18.69
C LEU A 7 -8.58 30.11 -18.85
N LEU A 8 -9.35 30.08 -19.94
CA LEU A 8 -10.21 28.94 -20.26
C LEU A 8 -9.43 27.88 -21.07
N TRP A 9 -9.79 26.60 -20.87
CA TRP A 9 -9.31 25.47 -21.64
C TRP A 9 -7.85 25.06 -21.35
N VAL A 10 -7.51 24.90 -20.06
CA VAL A 10 -6.18 24.47 -19.61
C VAL A 10 -6.13 22.95 -19.41
N LYS A 11 -5.12 22.29 -19.98
CA LYS A 11 -4.84 20.87 -19.79
C LYS A 11 -3.61 20.67 -18.92
N SER A 12 -3.76 19.91 -17.84
CA SER A 12 -2.67 19.58 -16.94
C SER A 12 -2.07 18.20 -17.24
N ALA A 13 -1.02 17.83 -16.50
CA ALA A 13 -0.43 16.49 -16.51
C ALA A 13 -1.45 15.36 -16.19
N PHE A 14 -2.62 15.67 -15.68
CA PHE A 14 -3.73 14.74 -15.49
C PHE A 14 -4.56 14.49 -16.76
N SER A 15 -4.26 15.15 -17.87
CA SER A 15 -4.57 14.68 -19.20
C SER A 15 -3.56 13.58 -19.56
N PHE A 16 -3.79 12.37 -19.05
CA PHE A 16 -2.81 11.27 -19.10
C PHE A 16 -2.26 11.04 -20.49
N ARG A 17 -0.94 10.81 -20.59
CA ARG A 17 -0.19 10.63 -21.86
C ARG A 17 -0.30 11.79 -22.84
N TYR A 18 -0.78 12.95 -22.37
CA TYR A 18 -0.99 14.13 -23.17
C TYR A 18 -0.46 15.39 -22.48
N GLY A 19 -0.96 15.74 -21.30
CA GLY A 19 -0.54 16.90 -20.56
C GLY A 19 0.79 16.68 -19.80
N THR A 20 1.46 17.78 -19.47
CA THR A 20 2.83 17.73 -18.91
C THR A 20 3.05 18.56 -17.68
N ASP A 21 2.42 19.74 -17.58
CA ASP A 21 2.60 20.60 -16.41
C ASP A 21 1.59 20.29 -15.31
N THR A 22 2.04 20.39 -14.05
CA THR A 22 1.16 20.15 -12.91
C THR A 22 0.13 21.26 -12.76
N PRO A 23 -1.03 20.99 -12.14
CA PRO A 23 -2.03 22.01 -11.84
C PRO A 23 -1.45 23.23 -11.14
N GLU A 24 -0.50 23.02 -10.19
CA GLU A 24 0.16 24.07 -9.44
C GLU A 24 1.00 24.97 -10.36
N ALA A 25 1.81 24.39 -11.24
CA ALA A 25 2.64 25.15 -12.16
C ALA A 25 1.82 25.99 -13.16
N LEU A 26 0.69 25.42 -13.61
CA LEU A 26 -0.24 26.13 -14.50
C LEU A 26 -0.97 27.28 -13.78
N ALA A 27 -1.40 27.09 -12.53
CA ALA A 27 -1.99 28.13 -11.71
C ALA A 27 -1.02 29.29 -11.44
N GLU A 28 0.24 28.98 -11.08
CA GLU A 28 1.28 29.98 -10.89
C GLU A 28 1.58 30.77 -12.18
N ALA A 29 1.61 30.10 -13.32
CA ALA A 29 1.84 30.73 -14.62
C ALA A 29 0.67 31.66 -14.99
N ALA A 30 -0.57 31.25 -14.77
CA ALA A 30 -1.76 32.07 -14.98
C ALA A 30 -1.78 33.28 -14.06
N HIS A 31 -1.43 33.12 -12.78
CA HIS A 31 -1.35 34.23 -11.82
C HIS A 31 -0.30 35.28 -12.28
N ARG A 32 0.90 34.84 -12.66
CA ARG A 32 1.95 35.72 -13.19
C ARG A 32 1.55 36.43 -14.47
N ALA A 33 0.71 35.81 -15.29
CA ALA A 33 0.19 36.42 -16.51
C ALA A 33 -0.99 37.37 -16.25
N GLY A 34 -1.48 37.51 -15.02
CA GLY A 34 -2.52 38.46 -14.63
C GLY A 34 -3.96 37.97 -14.79
N PHE A 35 -4.20 36.67 -15.00
CA PHE A 35 -5.53 36.09 -14.97
C PHE A 35 -6.14 36.15 -13.56
N GLN A 36 -7.47 36.22 -13.49
CA GLN A 36 -8.24 36.19 -12.24
C GLN A 36 -8.85 34.81 -11.98
N GLY A 37 -8.89 33.96 -13.00
CA GLY A 37 -9.39 32.58 -12.88
C GLY A 37 -8.74 31.66 -13.91
N VAL A 38 -8.85 30.35 -13.60
CA VAL A 38 -8.31 29.26 -14.45
C VAL A 38 -9.36 28.16 -14.58
N MET A 39 -9.66 27.74 -15.81
CA MET A 39 -10.48 26.57 -16.08
C MET A 39 -9.59 25.41 -16.46
N MET A 40 -9.52 24.41 -15.59
CA MET A 40 -8.90 23.14 -15.96
C MET A 40 -9.88 22.29 -16.76
N ALA A 41 -9.44 21.82 -17.93
CA ALA A 41 -10.23 21.02 -18.86
C ALA A 41 -9.42 19.81 -19.34
N ASP A 42 -9.06 18.93 -18.39
CA ASP A 42 -8.31 17.72 -18.67
C ASP A 42 -9.13 16.73 -19.49
N LEU A 43 -8.42 15.88 -20.25
CA LEU A 43 -9.02 14.86 -21.09
C LEU A 43 -9.71 13.78 -20.25
N GLY A 44 -10.97 13.53 -20.55
CA GLY A 44 -11.77 12.45 -19.96
C GLY A 44 -12.21 12.70 -18.51
N GLY A 45 -11.87 13.84 -17.87
CA GLY A 45 -12.34 14.03 -16.48
C GLY A 45 -11.65 15.12 -15.68
N VAL A 46 -11.68 14.94 -14.35
CA VAL A 46 -11.34 15.99 -13.37
C VAL A 46 -10.23 15.54 -12.39
N TYR A 47 -9.41 14.58 -12.73
CA TYR A 47 -8.45 13.88 -11.83
C TYR A 47 -7.58 14.81 -10.97
N GLY A 48 -7.09 15.91 -11.54
CA GLY A 48 -6.24 16.89 -10.84
C GLY A 48 -6.96 18.16 -10.38
N LEU A 49 -8.29 18.23 -10.52
CA LEU A 49 -9.04 19.49 -10.32
C LEU A 49 -9.00 19.99 -8.86
N HIS A 50 -8.98 19.10 -7.86
CA HIS A 50 -8.83 19.47 -6.46
C HIS A 50 -7.48 20.14 -6.18
N ARG A 51 -6.40 19.68 -6.86
CA ARG A 51 -5.06 20.29 -6.76
C ARG A 51 -5.04 21.68 -7.40
N MET A 52 -5.71 21.84 -8.56
CA MET A 52 -5.89 23.15 -9.19
C MET A 52 -6.67 24.10 -8.24
N ALA A 53 -7.74 23.62 -7.60
CA ALA A 53 -8.51 24.42 -6.67
C ALA A 53 -7.68 24.89 -5.45
N LEU A 54 -6.85 23.99 -4.88
CA LEU A 54 -5.93 24.33 -3.80
C LEU A 54 -4.87 25.36 -4.25
N ALA A 55 -4.29 25.19 -5.43
CA ALA A 55 -3.28 26.09 -5.97
C ALA A 55 -3.88 27.48 -6.26
N CYS A 56 -5.03 27.54 -6.93
CA CYS A 56 -5.76 28.77 -7.20
C CYS A 56 -6.15 29.50 -5.90
N GLY A 57 -6.66 28.78 -4.91
CA GLY A 57 -7.02 29.37 -3.60
C GLY A 57 -5.85 30.05 -2.90
N ARG A 58 -4.64 29.46 -2.95
CA ARG A 58 -3.41 30.07 -2.40
C ARG A 58 -2.97 31.36 -3.13
N LEU A 59 -3.27 31.44 -4.42
CA LEU A 59 -2.88 32.55 -5.29
C LEU A 59 -3.98 33.62 -5.45
N GLY A 60 -5.15 33.44 -4.82
CA GLY A 60 -6.29 34.34 -4.98
C GLY A 60 -6.99 34.23 -6.34
N LEU A 61 -6.77 33.13 -7.07
CA LEU A 61 -7.43 32.84 -8.34
C LEU A 61 -8.73 32.07 -8.12
N LYS A 62 -9.73 32.34 -8.96
CA LYS A 62 -10.95 31.50 -9.01
C LYS A 62 -10.68 30.26 -9.90
N VAL A 63 -11.02 29.07 -9.41
CA VAL A 63 -11.05 27.86 -10.25
C VAL A 63 -12.39 27.80 -10.99
N VAL A 64 -12.33 27.51 -12.29
CA VAL A 64 -13.50 27.19 -13.12
C VAL A 64 -13.47 25.70 -13.39
N THR A 65 -14.53 25.02 -13.00
CA THR A 65 -14.70 23.58 -13.18
C THR A 65 -14.86 23.24 -14.67
N GLY A 66 -14.04 22.34 -15.17
CA GLY A 66 -14.14 21.90 -16.56
C GLY A 66 -13.52 20.53 -16.81
N ALA A 67 -13.90 19.93 -17.94
CA ALA A 67 -13.33 18.71 -18.51
C ALA A 67 -13.46 18.71 -20.03
N HIS A 68 -12.60 18.01 -20.72
CA HIS A 68 -12.66 17.80 -22.16
C HIS A 68 -13.17 16.39 -22.43
N LEU A 69 -14.41 16.28 -22.89
CA LEU A 69 -15.18 15.04 -22.95
C LEU A 69 -15.58 14.69 -24.39
N ALA A 70 -15.70 13.40 -24.69
CA ALA A 70 -16.36 12.91 -25.89
C ALA A 70 -17.88 12.96 -25.72
N LEU A 71 -18.53 13.89 -26.41
CA LEU A 71 -19.97 14.11 -26.37
C LEU A 71 -20.56 14.09 -27.80
N PRO A 72 -21.88 14.01 -27.98
CA PRO A 72 -22.49 14.23 -29.28
C PRO A 72 -22.02 15.58 -29.89
N GLY A 73 -21.41 15.53 -31.05
CA GLY A 73 -20.76 16.69 -31.68
C GLY A 73 -19.23 16.69 -31.60
N GLY A 74 -18.62 15.68 -30.94
CA GLY A 74 -17.17 15.47 -30.92
C GLY A 74 -16.55 15.66 -29.54
N MET A 75 -15.24 15.93 -29.54
CA MET A 75 -14.50 16.27 -28.30
C MET A 75 -14.78 17.72 -27.91
N LEU A 76 -15.51 17.93 -26.83
CA LEU A 76 -15.96 19.24 -26.39
C LEU A 76 -15.45 19.56 -24.96
N VAL A 77 -15.07 20.80 -24.74
CA VAL A 77 -14.81 21.31 -23.39
C VAL A 77 -16.14 21.64 -22.73
N THR A 78 -16.40 21.07 -21.58
CA THR A 78 -17.63 21.35 -20.80
C THR A 78 -17.29 21.72 -19.38
N GLY A 79 -18.16 22.43 -18.71
CA GLY A 79 -17.96 22.84 -17.32
C GLY A 79 -19.27 23.14 -16.61
N ALA A 80 -19.18 23.41 -15.30
CA ALA A 80 -20.31 23.64 -14.43
C ALA A 80 -20.50 25.13 -14.09
N LEU A 81 -21.73 25.58 -14.12
CA LEU A 81 -22.20 26.84 -13.53
C LEU A 81 -22.59 26.59 -12.07
N LYS A 82 -22.83 27.68 -11.31
CA LYS A 82 -23.25 27.60 -9.89
C LYS A 82 -24.41 26.62 -9.71
N GLY A 83 -24.21 25.64 -8.78
CA GLY A 83 -25.17 24.58 -8.51
C GLY A 83 -25.17 23.42 -9.54
N GLY A 84 -24.31 23.44 -10.54
CA GLY A 84 -24.22 22.41 -11.59
C GLY A 84 -23.26 21.26 -11.31
N TRP A 85 -22.55 21.25 -10.17
CA TRP A 85 -21.54 20.24 -9.86
C TRP A 85 -22.06 18.81 -9.97
N GLY A 86 -23.25 18.52 -9.41
CA GLY A 86 -23.84 17.18 -9.49
C GLY A 86 -24.21 16.75 -10.91
N GLN A 87 -24.72 17.67 -11.73
CA GLN A 87 -25.00 17.43 -13.15
C GLN A 87 -23.69 17.14 -13.91
N PHE A 88 -22.66 17.91 -13.64
CA PHE A 88 -21.35 17.75 -14.25
C PHE A 88 -20.69 16.40 -13.89
N CYS A 89 -20.76 15.98 -12.63
CA CYS A 89 -20.28 14.67 -12.17
C CYS A 89 -21.01 13.52 -12.90
N ARG A 90 -22.36 13.62 -13.03
CA ARG A 90 -23.14 12.61 -13.75
C ARG A 90 -22.80 12.60 -15.24
N LEU A 91 -22.62 13.75 -15.87
CA LEU A 91 -22.22 13.83 -17.27
C LEU A 91 -20.88 13.16 -17.52
N ILE A 92 -19.84 13.44 -16.71
CA ILE A 92 -18.55 12.76 -16.85
C ILE A 92 -18.72 11.25 -16.59
N THR A 93 -19.45 10.87 -15.54
CA THR A 93 -19.66 9.45 -15.23
C THR A 93 -20.33 8.72 -16.41
N SER A 94 -21.29 9.34 -17.08
CA SER A 94 -21.98 8.72 -18.22
C SER A 94 -21.06 8.43 -19.42
N THR A 95 -19.99 9.22 -19.61
CA THR A 95 -19.01 8.98 -20.67
C THR A 95 -18.09 7.80 -20.38
N HIS A 96 -17.92 7.42 -19.11
CA HIS A 96 -17.06 6.31 -18.66
C HIS A 96 -17.84 5.06 -18.24
N LEU A 97 -19.06 5.23 -17.74
CA LEU A 97 -19.90 4.18 -17.18
C LEU A 97 -21.37 4.37 -17.64
N PRO A 98 -21.66 4.16 -18.93
CA PRO A 98 -23.00 4.36 -19.46
C PRO A 98 -24.05 3.47 -18.81
N GLY A 99 -23.68 2.29 -18.27
CA GLY A 99 -24.57 1.42 -17.49
C GLY A 99 -24.85 1.92 -16.06
N ARG A 100 -24.09 2.91 -15.57
CA ARG A 100 -24.27 3.52 -14.25
C ARG A 100 -25.10 4.82 -14.30
N VAL A 101 -24.87 5.61 -15.33
CA VAL A 101 -25.62 6.84 -15.64
C VAL A 101 -25.86 6.85 -17.14
N GLU A 102 -27.14 6.84 -17.53
CA GLU A 102 -27.52 6.88 -18.95
C GLU A 102 -27.09 8.18 -19.60
N PRO A 103 -26.36 8.16 -20.72
CA PRO A 103 -25.82 9.36 -21.34
C PRO A 103 -26.91 10.36 -21.75
N GLU A 104 -28.03 9.88 -22.28
CA GLU A 104 -29.15 10.71 -22.72
C GLU A 104 -29.75 11.49 -21.56
N LEU A 105 -29.93 10.84 -20.40
CA LEU A 105 -30.43 11.48 -19.19
C LEU A 105 -29.43 12.49 -18.63
N ALA A 106 -28.14 12.15 -18.63
CA ALA A 106 -27.08 13.05 -18.15
C ALA A 106 -26.95 14.30 -19.04
N ILE A 107 -27.10 14.16 -20.36
CA ILE A 107 -27.08 15.26 -21.31
C ILE A 107 -28.35 16.12 -21.17
N ALA A 108 -29.53 15.52 -20.99
CA ALA A 108 -30.78 16.25 -20.76
C ALA A 108 -30.80 17.01 -19.44
N ASP A 109 -30.05 16.55 -18.43
CA ASP A 109 -29.90 17.20 -17.12
C ASP A 109 -28.70 18.15 -17.10
N SER A 110 -28.63 19.11 -18.01
CA SER A 110 -27.47 20.00 -18.24
C SER A 110 -27.78 21.50 -18.20
N ASP A 111 -28.91 21.90 -17.64
CA ASP A 111 -29.34 23.31 -17.60
C ASP A 111 -28.35 24.23 -16.84
N ARG A 112 -27.55 23.69 -15.94
CA ARG A 112 -26.49 24.36 -15.19
C ARG A 112 -25.08 24.01 -15.67
N LEU A 113 -24.95 23.56 -16.89
CA LEU A 113 -23.66 23.27 -17.54
C LEU A 113 -23.43 24.26 -18.69
N PHE A 114 -22.21 24.30 -19.16
CA PHE A 114 -21.84 24.95 -20.42
C PHE A 114 -20.92 24.06 -21.25
N ALA A 115 -20.89 24.29 -22.56
CA ALA A 115 -19.99 23.64 -23.48
C ALA A 115 -19.29 24.67 -24.36
N ILE A 116 -18.01 24.46 -24.64
CA ILE A 116 -17.21 25.22 -25.62
C ILE A 116 -16.99 24.32 -26.83
N VAL A 117 -17.51 24.70 -28.00
CA VAL A 117 -17.50 23.91 -29.22
C VAL A 117 -16.59 24.59 -30.26
N SER A 118 -15.52 23.94 -30.70
CA SER A 118 -14.55 24.49 -31.65
C SER A 118 -14.95 24.31 -33.11
N SER A 119 -15.77 23.30 -33.45
CA SER A 119 -16.20 22.98 -34.81
C SER A 119 -17.49 23.66 -35.25
N GLY A 120 -17.87 24.77 -34.62
CA GLY A 120 -18.93 25.66 -35.09
C GLY A 120 -20.35 25.10 -35.00
N ALA A 121 -21.17 25.45 -36.03
CA ALA A 121 -22.61 25.19 -36.06
C ALA A 121 -22.98 23.68 -35.98
N GLU A 122 -22.20 22.81 -36.60
CA GLU A 122 -22.49 21.36 -36.66
C GLU A 122 -22.42 20.70 -35.28
N SER A 123 -21.35 20.93 -34.54
CA SER A 123 -21.21 20.35 -33.18
C SER A 123 -22.24 20.89 -32.19
N ALA A 124 -22.53 22.19 -32.27
CA ALA A 124 -23.58 22.80 -31.45
C ALA A 124 -24.96 22.23 -31.80
N GLY A 125 -25.24 21.99 -33.09
CA GLY A 125 -26.47 21.34 -33.53
C GLY A 125 -26.63 19.94 -32.98
N LYS A 126 -25.63 19.06 -33.17
CA LYS A 126 -25.60 17.68 -32.67
C LYS A 126 -25.78 17.62 -31.13
N LEU A 127 -25.15 18.55 -30.41
CA LEU A 127 -25.26 18.59 -28.94
C LEU A 127 -26.67 19.00 -28.49
N ARG A 128 -27.31 19.95 -29.20
CA ARG A 128 -28.71 20.33 -28.97
C ARG A 128 -29.70 19.22 -29.29
N GLU A 129 -29.50 18.53 -30.45
CA GLU A 129 -30.29 17.38 -30.86
C GLU A 129 -30.23 16.24 -29.82
N ALA A 130 -29.07 16.04 -29.18
CA ALA A 130 -28.87 15.10 -28.12
C ALA A 130 -29.55 15.54 -26.78
N GLY A 131 -30.17 16.73 -26.74
CA GLY A 131 -30.93 17.20 -25.54
C GLY A 131 -30.16 18.11 -24.58
N PHE A 132 -28.96 18.55 -24.90
CA PHE A 132 -28.17 19.45 -24.06
C PHE A 132 -28.89 20.80 -23.87
N ARG A 133 -29.15 21.17 -22.59
CA ARG A 133 -29.91 22.39 -22.22
C ARG A 133 -29.02 23.55 -21.77
N GLY A 134 -27.76 23.27 -21.46
CA GLY A 134 -26.81 24.27 -20.98
C GLY A 134 -26.41 25.32 -22.00
N ARG A 135 -25.50 26.21 -21.59
CA ARG A 135 -24.99 27.25 -22.51
C ARG A 135 -23.98 26.66 -23.48
N ILE A 136 -23.97 27.17 -24.71
CA ILE A 136 -22.99 26.80 -25.71
C ILE A 136 -22.20 28.03 -26.13
N TYR A 137 -20.88 27.88 -26.12
CA TYR A 137 -19.92 28.89 -26.52
C TYR A 137 -19.08 28.42 -27.69
N HIS A 138 -18.66 29.38 -28.50
CA HIS A 138 -17.67 29.19 -29.56
C HIS A 138 -16.37 29.88 -29.14
N PRO A 139 -15.21 29.19 -29.08
CA PRO A 139 -13.95 29.80 -28.71
C PRO A 139 -13.48 30.77 -29.82
N VAL A 140 -13.07 31.97 -29.43
CA VAL A 140 -12.43 32.94 -30.29
C VAL A 140 -11.00 33.11 -29.80
N LEU A 141 -10.04 33.05 -30.72
CA LEU A 141 -8.62 33.21 -30.44
C LEU A 141 -8.15 34.67 -30.56
N PRO A 142 -6.99 35.04 -30.01
CA PRO A 142 -6.45 36.39 -30.18
C PRO A 142 -6.22 36.69 -31.66
N GLY A 143 -6.69 37.86 -32.14
CA GLY A 143 -6.57 38.30 -33.54
C GLY A 143 -7.64 37.73 -34.46
N GLU A 144 -8.53 36.88 -33.99
CA GLU A 144 -9.66 36.39 -34.79
C GLU A 144 -10.86 37.33 -34.69
N THR A 145 -11.67 37.37 -35.75
CA THR A 145 -12.99 38.02 -35.71
C THR A 145 -14.05 37.01 -35.32
N VAL A 146 -15.11 37.48 -34.64
CA VAL A 146 -16.25 36.62 -34.30
C VAL A 146 -16.94 36.12 -35.55
N PRO A 147 -16.99 34.81 -35.83
CA PRO A 147 -17.67 34.28 -36.99
C PRO A 147 -19.20 34.41 -36.87
N ALA A 148 -19.94 34.18 -37.94
CA ALA A 148 -21.40 34.08 -37.85
C ALA A 148 -21.79 32.85 -37.05
N LEU A 149 -22.39 33.04 -35.85
CA LEU A 149 -22.72 31.97 -34.92
C LEU A 149 -24.21 31.59 -35.03
N PRO A 150 -24.55 30.29 -34.84
CA PRO A 150 -25.95 29.89 -34.74
C PRO A 150 -26.67 30.56 -33.57
N ARG A 151 -28.01 30.62 -33.68
CA ARG A 151 -28.84 31.18 -32.61
C ARG A 151 -28.59 30.42 -31.28
N GLY A 152 -28.29 31.18 -30.20
CA GLY A 152 -28.03 30.60 -28.85
C GLY A 152 -26.60 30.06 -28.62
N VAL A 153 -25.68 30.29 -29.56
CA VAL A 153 -24.23 30.10 -29.40
C VAL A 153 -23.58 31.46 -29.21
N LEU A 154 -22.79 31.61 -28.14
CA LEU A 154 -22.12 32.87 -27.79
C LEU A 154 -20.61 32.79 -28.07
N PRO A 155 -19.94 33.86 -28.51
CA PRO A 155 -18.49 33.86 -28.63
C PRO A 155 -17.88 33.96 -27.22
N VAL A 156 -16.76 33.25 -26.96
CA VAL A 156 -16.01 33.37 -25.71
C VAL A 156 -14.51 33.43 -25.99
N ALA A 157 -13.79 34.34 -25.32
CA ALA A 157 -12.34 34.41 -25.38
C ALA A 157 -11.74 33.16 -24.68
N ALA A 158 -11.30 32.18 -25.45
CA ALA A 158 -10.76 30.93 -24.98
C ALA A 158 -9.66 30.41 -25.90
N SER A 159 -8.55 29.97 -25.34
CA SER A 159 -7.44 29.40 -26.09
C SER A 159 -6.94 28.13 -25.38
N PRO A 160 -6.74 27.02 -26.09
CA PRO A 160 -6.14 25.83 -25.51
C PRO A 160 -4.75 26.19 -24.97
N CYS A 161 -4.50 25.80 -23.69
CA CYS A 161 -3.22 26.02 -23.06
C CYS A 161 -2.76 24.70 -22.40
N MET A 162 -1.49 24.33 -22.61
CA MET A 162 -0.94 23.10 -22.07
C MET A 162 0.39 23.29 -21.35
N PHE A 163 1.14 24.33 -21.70
CA PHE A 163 2.50 24.50 -21.26
C PHE A 163 2.66 25.78 -20.42
N ALA A 164 3.17 25.60 -19.21
CA ALA A 164 3.69 26.68 -18.38
C ALA A 164 5.18 26.99 -18.70
N ARG A 165 5.88 26.03 -19.37
CA ARG A 165 7.31 26.09 -19.68
C ARG A 165 7.60 25.52 -21.07
N THR A 166 8.68 25.99 -21.68
CA THR A 166 9.12 25.56 -23.03
C THR A 166 9.56 24.09 -23.05
N GLU A 167 10.21 23.62 -21.98
CA GLU A 167 10.71 22.24 -21.88
C GLU A 167 9.59 21.21 -21.87
N SER A 168 8.40 21.60 -21.48
CA SER A 168 7.22 20.74 -21.41
C SER A 168 6.78 20.22 -22.77
N GLU A 169 7.13 20.90 -23.87
CA GLU A 169 6.84 20.44 -25.24
C GLU A 169 7.59 19.13 -25.59
N LEU A 170 8.85 18.99 -25.15
CA LEU A 170 9.61 17.76 -25.37
C LEU A 170 8.95 16.56 -24.68
N VAL A 171 8.51 16.75 -23.44
CA VAL A 171 7.80 15.73 -22.66
C VAL A 171 6.51 15.33 -23.36
N HIS A 172 5.75 16.30 -23.85
CA HIS A 172 4.53 16.04 -24.61
C HIS A 172 4.79 15.18 -25.85
N ARG A 173 5.81 15.51 -26.64
CA ARG A 173 6.19 14.73 -27.82
C ARG A 173 6.53 13.28 -27.48
N ILE A 174 7.24 13.03 -26.38
CA ILE A 174 7.57 11.69 -25.91
C ILE A 174 6.28 10.94 -25.55
N LEU A 175 5.40 11.53 -24.75
CA LEU A 175 4.15 10.92 -24.33
C LEU A 175 3.26 10.57 -25.52
N ARG A 176 3.08 11.49 -26.47
CA ARG A 176 2.26 11.28 -27.68
C ARG A 176 2.82 10.19 -28.59
N LYS A 177 4.14 10.14 -28.77
CA LYS A 177 4.75 9.13 -29.62
C LYS A 177 4.51 7.72 -29.10
N VAL A 178 4.56 7.52 -27.77
CA VAL A 178 4.28 6.21 -27.16
C VAL A 178 2.79 5.89 -27.18
N ASP A 179 1.93 6.88 -26.89
CA ASP A 179 0.47 6.68 -26.87
C ASP A 179 -0.05 6.22 -28.24
N LEU A 180 0.46 6.82 -29.30
CA LEU A 180 0.10 6.47 -30.69
C LEU A 180 0.63 5.09 -31.15
N LEU A 181 1.57 4.48 -30.44
CA LEU A 181 2.06 3.12 -30.70
C LEU A 181 1.21 2.04 -30.02
N LEU A 182 0.23 2.40 -29.21
CA LEU A 182 -0.67 1.46 -28.53
C LEU A 182 -1.84 1.09 -29.46
N ASP A 183 -2.36 -0.11 -29.31
CA ASP A 183 -3.54 -0.58 -30.05
C ASP A 183 -4.77 0.28 -29.75
N GLU A 184 -4.87 0.75 -28.49
CA GLU A 184 -5.91 1.69 -28.05
C GLU A 184 -5.22 2.94 -27.45
N PRO A 185 -4.92 3.96 -28.26
CA PRO A 185 -4.35 5.20 -27.77
C PRO A 185 -5.35 5.95 -26.89
N TRP A 186 -4.86 6.48 -25.77
CA TRP A 186 -5.68 7.25 -24.82
C TRP A 186 -6.30 8.51 -25.48
N VAL A 187 -5.60 9.08 -26.44
CA VAL A 187 -6.06 10.24 -27.22
C VAL A 187 -6.00 9.90 -28.69
N SER A 188 -7.15 9.97 -29.37
CA SER A 188 -7.23 9.74 -30.82
C SER A 188 -6.33 10.70 -31.59
N SER A 189 -5.92 10.29 -32.79
CA SER A 189 -5.09 11.10 -33.72
C SER A 189 -5.72 12.44 -34.13
N ASP A 190 -7.01 12.63 -33.89
CA ASP A 190 -7.76 13.82 -34.29
C ASP A 190 -7.46 15.07 -33.44
N VAL A 191 -6.81 14.91 -32.30
CA VAL A 191 -6.33 16.05 -31.50
C VAL A 191 -5.00 16.53 -32.09
N LYS A 192 -5.07 17.47 -33.04
CA LYS A 192 -3.90 18.01 -33.73
C LYS A 192 -2.94 18.73 -32.78
N PRO A 193 -1.63 18.46 -32.86
CA PRO A 193 -0.60 19.12 -32.03
C PRO A 193 -0.53 20.64 -32.22
N ASP A 194 -0.97 21.15 -33.36
CA ASP A 194 -0.83 22.57 -33.78
C ASP A 194 -1.63 23.56 -32.93
N HIS A 195 -2.49 23.07 -32.00
CA HIS A 195 -3.23 23.88 -31.05
C HIS A 195 -2.56 23.98 -29.67
N LEU A 196 -1.35 23.43 -29.55
CA LEU A 196 -0.60 23.42 -28.28
C LEU A 196 0.14 24.76 -28.14
N ARG A 197 -0.43 25.65 -27.34
CA ARG A 197 0.19 26.95 -27.10
C ARG A 197 0.62 27.10 -25.66
N MET A 198 1.71 27.80 -25.47
CA MET A 198 2.02 28.45 -24.20
C MET A 198 0.88 29.40 -23.82
N LEU A 199 0.89 29.91 -22.60
CA LEU A 199 -0.09 30.90 -22.15
C LEU A 199 -0.33 31.94 -23.25
N PRO A 200 -1.59 32.23 -23.59
CA PRO A 200 -1.89 33.17 -24.67
C PRO A 200 -1.24 34.50 -24.40
N GLY A 201 -0.47 34.98 -25.38
CA GLY A 201 0.13 36.31 -25.33
C GLY A 201 -0.90 37.44 -25.42
N ALA A 202 -0.45 38.68 -25.18
CA ALA A 202 -1.27 39.88 -25.41
C ALA A 202 -1.60 39.98 -26.91
N GLY A 203 -2.86 39.68 -27.25
CA GLY A 203 -3.41 39.86 -28.60
C GLY A 203 -4.70 40.70 -28.51
N GLU A 204 -5.17 41.18 -29.65
CA GLU A 204 -6.49 41.80 -29.72
C GLU A 204 -7.59 40.76 -29.66
N TRP A 205 -8.46 40.91 -28.70
CA TRP A 205 -9.60 40.04 -28.46
C TRP A 205 -10.89 40.78 -28.78
N PRO A 206 -11.87 40.15 -29.45
CA PRO A 206 -13.17 40.77 -29.68
C PRO A 206 -13.86 41.09 -28.33
N ARG A 207 -14.43 42.30 -28.23
CA ARG A 207 -15.04 42.77 -26.98
C ARG A 207 -16.15 41.85 -26.47
N GLU A 208 -16.96 41.31 -27.36
CA GLU A 208 -18.05 40.41 -27.05
C GLU A 208 -17.52 39.08 -26.42
N ALA A 209 -16.43 38.55 -26.96
CA ALA A 209 -15.81 37.36 -26.44
C ALA A 209 -15.17 37.58 -25.07
N LEU A 210 -14.60 38.75 -24.79
CA LEU A 210 -14.10 39.15 -23.48
C LEU A 210 -15.22 39.30 -22.44
N MET A 211 -16.34 39.91 -22.83
CA MET A 211 -17.49 40.04 -21.93
C MET A 211 -18.08 38.68 -21.57
N ALA A 212 -18.14 37.75 -22.53
CA ALA A 212 -18.62 36.39 -22.24
C ALA A 212 -17.63 35.61 -21.34
N ASN A 213 -16.31 35.83 -21.48
CA ASN A 213 -15.28 35.22 -20.61
C ASN A 213 -15.43 35.71 -19.16
N GLU A 214 -15.64 37.01 -18.96
CA GLU A 214 -15.88 37.64 -17.66
C GLU A 214 -17.17 37.12 -17.02
N ALA A 215 -18.28 37.09 -17.75
CA ALA A 215 -19.56 36.59 -17.28
C ALA A 215 -19.47 35.08 -16.91
N LEU A 216 -18.75 34.29 -17.71
CA LEU A 216 -18.54 32.88 -17.41
C LEU A 216 -17.72 32.69 -16.12
N LEU A 217 -16.69 33.51 -15.89
CA LEU A 217 -15.92 33.48 -14.64
C LEU A 217 -16.80 33.79 -13.42
N GLU A 218 -17.68 34.74 -13.52
CA GLU A 218 -18.60 35.14 -12.43
C GLU A 218 -19.62 34.05 -12.10
N GLU A 219 -20.18 33.41 -13.12
CA GLU A 219 -21.25 32.42 -13.02
C GLU A 219 -20.75 30.98 -12.83
N ALA A 220 -19.45 30.71 -13.03
CA ALA A 220 -18.88 29.38 -12.85
C ALA A 220 -19.06 28.87 -11.41
N ALA A 221 -19.22 27.56 -11.28
CA ALA A 221 -19.29 26.87 -10.00
C ALA A 221 -18.01 27.09 -9.17
N ASP A 222 -18.17 27.23 -7.87
CA ASP A 222 -17.07 27.30 -6.89
C ASP A 222 -16.64 25.89 -6.42
N GLU A 223 -16.86 24.88 -7.25
CA GLU A 223 -16.55 23.46 -7.00
C GLU A 223 -15.41 23.00 -7.89
N PRO A 224 -14.58 22.04 -7.42
CA PRO A 224 -14.58 21.47 -6.07
C PRO A 224 -13.98 22.47 -5.07
N ARG A 225 -14.49 22.45 -3.86
CA ARG A 225 -13.96 23.25 -2.75
C ARG A 225 -13.81 22.38 -1.51
N GLU A 226 -12.96 22.81 -0.60
CA GLU A 226 -12.84 22.16 0.70
C GLU A 226 -14.18 22.22 1.43
N ARG A 227 -14.64 21.06 1.87
CA ARG A 227 -15.92 20.91 2.58
C ARG A 227 -15.72 20.24 3.93
N PRO A 228 -16.56 20.56 4.92
CA PRO A 228 -16.66 19.74 6.12
C PRO A 228 -17.00 18.30 5.75
N TYR A 229 -16.57 17.37 6.58
CA TYR A 229 -16.89 15.96 6.38
C TYR A 229 -18.40 15.73 6.43
N ASP A 230 -18.85 14.88 5.51
CA ASP A 230 -20.23 14.45 5.33
C ASP A 230 -20.33 12.93 5.63
N PRO A 231 -20.43 12.55 6.93
CA PRO A 231 -20.48 11.14 7.31
C PRO A 231 -21.68 10.44 6.68
N PRO A 232 -21.54 9.16 6.30
CA PRO A 232 -22.64 8.42 5.72
C PRO A 232 -23.78 8.23 6.73
N VAL A 233 -25.01 8.42 6.27
CA VAL A 233 -26.25 8.14 7.00
C VAL A 233 -26.80 6.81 6.51
N MET A 234 -27.03 5.86 7.44
CA MET A 234 -27.58 4.53 7.14
C MET A 234 -29.11 4.51 7.30
N GLY A 235 -29.64 5.39 8.10
CA GLY A 235 -31.09 5.58 8.33
C GLY A 235 -31.37 6.76 9.24
N PRO A 236 -32.67 7.15 9.39
CA PRO A 236 -33.03 8.29 10.23
C PRO A 236 -32.82 8.04 11.73
N ASP A 237 -32.75 6.80 12.16
CA ASP A 237 -32.64 6.31 13.53
C ASP A 237 -31.24 5.74 13.85
N ASP A 238 -30.22 6.19 13.15
CA ASP A 238 -28.85 5.68 13.32
C ASP A 238 -28.33 5.76 14.77
N PRO A 239 -28.55 6.84 15.54
CA PRO A 239 -28.11 6.89 16.93
C PRO A 239 -28.79 5.84 17.81
N GLU A 240 -30.10 5.67 17.69
CA GLU A 240 -30.90 4.70 18.46
C GLU A 240 -30.51 3.26 18.13
N ARG A 241 -30.33 2.96 16.84
CA ARG A 241 -29.90 1.64 16.36
C ARG A 241 -28.51 1.30 16.88
N LEU A 242 -27.55 2.24 16.74
CA LEU A 242 -26.20 2.05 17.23
C LEU A 242 -26.21 1.80 18.74
N ARG A 243 -26.92 2.66 19.52
CA ARG A 243 -27.01 2.52 20.98
C ARG A 243 -27.62 1.17 21.39
N GLY A 244 -28.66 0.70 20.72
CA GLY A 244 -29.29 -0.59 20.98
C GLY A 244 -28.32 -1.77 20.81
N ILE A 245 -27.55 -1.77 19.71
CA ILE A 245 -26.51 -2.77 19.46
C ILE A 245 -25.45 -2.74 20.57
N LEU A 246 -24.96 -1.53 20.91
CA LEU A 246 -23.90 -1.35 21.88
C LEU A 246 -24.31 -1.80 23.30
N LEU A 247 -25.52 -1.47 23.77
CA LEU A 247 -26.02 -1.89 25.06
C LEU A 247 -26.20 -3.40 25.18
N THR A 248 -26.72 -4.04 24.14
CA THR A 248 -26.85 -5.50 24.06
C THR A 248 -25.49 -6.17 24.18
N ARG A 249 -24.50 -5.69 23.46
CA ARG A 249 -23.12 -6.23 23.45
C ARG A 249 -22.36 -5.90 24.73
N LEU A 250 -22.60 -4.73 25.32
CA LEU A 250 -22.03 -4.33 26.60
C LEU A 250 -22.45 -5.31 27.70
N SER A 251 -23.75 -5.61 27.80
CA SER A 251 -24.29 -6.57 28.75
C SER A 251 -23.65 -7.95 28.60
N ALA A 252 -23.52 -8.41 27.35
CA ALA A 252 -22.95 -9.73 27.05
C ALA A 252 -21.45 -9.85 27.38
N LEU A 253 -20.64 -8.80 27.15
CA LEU A 253 -19.17 -8.86 27.27
C LEU A 253 -18.64 -8.34 28.62
N TYR A 254 -19.37 -7.42 29.26
CA TYR A 254 -18.91 -6.73 30.47
C TYR A 254 -19.88 -6.88 31.67
N GLY A 255 -20.99 -7.59 31.49
CA GLY A 255 -22.01 -7.76 32.55
C GLY A 255 -22.52 -6.40 33.04
N GLY A 256 -22.56 -6.20 34.35
CA GLY A 256 -22.98 -4.96 35.01
C GLY A 256 -21.84 -3.96 35.31
N SER A 257 -20.71 -4.00 34.63
CA SER A 257 -19.57 -3.12 34.87
C SER A 257 -19.91 -1.63 34.73
N GLY A 258 -19.97 -0.89 35.84
CA GLY A 258 -20.23 0.55 35.85
C GLY A 258 -19.14 1.35 35.08
N ALA A 259 -17.89 0.92 35.17
CA ALA A 259 -16.80 1.56 34.46
C ALA A 259 -16.95 1.41 32.91
N ALA A 260 -17.37 0.22 32.44
CA ALA A 260 -17.63 0.00 31.03
C ALA A 260 -18.82 0.81 30.53
N ALA A 261 -19.90 0.91 31.35
CA ALA A 261 -21.07 1.70 31.01
C ALA A 261 -20.74 3.20 30.91
N ALA A 262 -20.03 3.75 31.91
CA ALA A 262 -19.61 5.16 31.89
C ALA A 262 -18.70 5.48 30.68
N ARG A 263 -17.77 4.58 30.35
CA ARG A 263 -16.91 4.72 29.17
C ARG A 263 -17.73 4.69 27.88
N LEU A 264 -18.71 3.80 27.75
CA LEU A 264 -19.58 3.75 26.59
C LEU A 264 -20.40 5.01 26.42
N ASP A 265 -21.00 5.51 27.50
CA ASP A 265 -21.81 6.73 27.45
C ASP A 265 -20.97 7.95 27.00
N GLN A 266 -19.74 8.06 27.47
CA GLN A 266 -18.80 9.10 27.02
C GLN A 266 -18.49 8.97 25.53
N GLU A 267 -18.04 7.79 25.08
CA GLU A 267 -17.68 7.55 23.67
C GLU A 267 -18.88 7.75 22.74
N PHE A 268 -20.05 7.23 23.12
CA PHE A 268 -21.28 7.38 22.33
C PHE A 268 -21.71 8.85 22.20
N THR A 269 -21.65 9.60 23.29
CA THR A 269 -21.99 11.05 23.29
C THR A 269 -21.09 11.82 22.33
N ASP A 270 -19.79 11.58 22.37
CA ASP A 270 -18.82 12.24 21.50
C ASP A 270 -19.04 11.87 20.01
N LEU A 271 -19.32 10.59 19.72
CA LEU A 271 -19.56 10.10 18.36
C LEU A 271 -20.91 10.60 17.77
N ALA A 272 -21.96 10.58 18.58
CA ALA A 272 -23.30 11.07 18.18
C ALA A 272 -23.27 12.59 17.95
N GLY A 273 -22.59 13.34 18.82
CA GLY A 273 -22.39 14.78 18.65
C GLY A 273 -21.62 15.15 17.38
N ALA A 274 -20.77 14.25 16.87
CA ALA A 274 -20.06 14.41 15.61
C ALA A 274 -20.77 13.81 14.39
N ASN A 275 -22.01 13.35 14.52
CA ASN A 275 -22.82 12.71 13.47
C ASN A 275 -22.15 11.46 12.84
N LEU A 276 -21.44 10.67 13.65
CA LEU A 276 -20.68 9.50 13.20
C LEU A 276 -21.43 8.17 13.36
N CYS A 277 -22.65 8.15 13.89
CA CYS A 277 -23.39 6.90 14.14
C CYS A 277 -23.57 6.05 12.87
N GLY A 278 -23.96 6.66 11.75
CA GLY A 278 -24.08 5.97 10.46
C GLY A 278 -22.76 5.40 9.95
N TYR A 279 -21.64 6.10 10.17
CA TYR A 279 -20.30 5.63 9.82
C TYR A 279 -19.93 4.35 10.58
N PHE A 280 -20.19 4.29 11.88
CA PHE A 280 -19.96 3.08 12.68
C PHE A 280 -20.91 1.95 12.33
N LEU A 281 -22.17 2.25 12.01
CA LEU A 281 -23.12 1.25 11.52
C LEU A 281 -22.70 0.66 10.17
N ALA A 282 -22.13 1.46 9.26
CA ALA A 282 -21.58 0.95 8.00
C ALA A 282 -20.45 -0.06 8.26
N PHE A 283 -19.51 0.24 9.15
CA PHE A 283 -18.47 -0.72 9.55
C PHE A 283 -19.03 -1.95 10.28
N HIS A 284 -20.09 -1.78 11.05
CA HIS A 284 -20.77 -2.91 11.69
C HIS A 284 -21.42 -3.86 10.65
N GLU A 285 -22.01 -3.33 9.58
CA GLU A 285 -22.50 -4.17 8.47
C GLU A 285 -21.34 -4.95 7.82
N ILE A 286 -20.20 -4.32 7.58
CA ILE A 286 -19.02 -4.98 6.99
C ILE A 286 -18.52 -6.11 7.88
N ILE A 287 -18.29 -5.87 9.16
CA ILE A 287 -17.76 -6.89 10.07
C ILE A 287 -18.76 -8.05 10.30
N THR A 288 -20.06 -7.74 10.27
CA THR A 288 -21.11 -8.76 10.37
C THR A 288 -21.07 -9.68 9.15
N TYR A 289 -21.02 -9.12 7.93
CA TYR A 289 -20.86 -9.90 6.70
C TYR A 289 -19.58 -10.75 6.74
N CYS A 290 -18.45 -10.17 7.11
CA CYS A 290 -17.19 -10.91 7.22
C CYS A 290 -17.32 -12.10 8.18
N ARG A 291 -17.94 -11.91 9.33
CA ARG A 291 -18.17 -12.97 10.33
C ARG A 291 -19.09 -14.08 9.80
N GLU A 292 -20.20 -13.71 9.16
CA GLU A 292 -21.14 -14.67 8.57
C GLU A 292 -20.51 -15.52 7.46
N LYS A 293 -19.54 -14.94 6.74
CA LYS A 293 -18.80 -15.64 5.68
C LYS A 293 -17.51 -16.31 6.16
N GLY A 294 -17.19 -16.25 7.46
CA GLY A 294 -15.94 -16.77 8.00
C GLY A 294 -14.70 -16.03 7.48
N ILE A 295 -14.81 -14.76 7.09
CA ILE A 295 -13.71 -13.91 6.66
C ILE A 295 -13.13 -13.21 7.89
N LEU A 296 -11.83 -13.37 8.13
CA LEU A 296 -11.18 -12.64 9.21
C LEU A 296 -11.06 -11.16 8.87
N ALA A 297 -11.51 -10.32 9.79
CA ALA A 297 -11.38 -8.86 9.68
C ALA A 297 -11.20 -8.25 11.08
N VAL A 298 -10.26 -7.31 11.21
CA VAL A 298 -9.91 -6.66 12.47
C VAL A 298 -9.52 -5.21 12.23
N ALA A 299 -10.11 -4.28 12.98
CA ALA A 299 -9.67 -2.89 12.95
C ALA A 299 -8.33 -2.72 13.66
N ARG A 300 -7.39 -2.10 12.98
CA ARG A 300 -6.06 -1.78 13.50
C ARG A 300 -5.92 -0.32 13.89
N GLY A 301 -4.75 0.04 14.33
CA GLY A 301 -4.43 1.44 14.63
C GLY A 301 -5.11 1.94 15.90
N SER A 302 -5.55 3.18 15.87
CA SER A 302 -6.15 3.83 17.02
C SER A 302 -7.57 3.34 17.34
N ALA A 303 -8.26 2.70 16.38
CA ALA A 303 -9.61 2.19 16.57
C ALA A 303 -9.72 1.14 17.71
N GLY A 304 -8.61 0.41 17.98
CA GLY A 304 -8.53 -0.48 19.14
C GLY A 304 -8.69 0.22 20.51
N GLY A 305 -8.52 1.56 20.57
CA GLY A 305 -8.75 2.37 21.75
C GLY A 305 -10.22 2.71 22.05
N SER A 306 -11.15 2.30 21.16
CA SER A 306 -12.58 2.57 21.29
C SER A 306 -13.34 1.36 21.85
N LEU A 307 -14.13 1.57 22.88
CA LEU A 307 -15.07 0.58 23.41
C LEU A 307 -16.21 0.33 22.39
N VAL A 308 -16.67 1.37 21.70
CA VAL A 308 -17.66 1.24 20.62
C VAL A 308 -17.14 0.31 19.53
N ALA A 309 -15.89 0.49 19.07
CA ALA A 309 -15.29 -0.41 18.08
C ALA A 309 -15.19 -1.86 18.60
N ARG A 310 -14.86 -2.08 19.88
CA ARG A 310 -14.84 -3.41 20.50
C ARG A 310 -16.22 -4.04 20.54
N LEU A 311 -17.23 -3.30 20.98
CA LEU A 311 -18.60 -3.80 21.09
C LEU A 311 -19.21 -4.13 19.71
N LEU A 312 -18.88 -3.37 18.68
CA LEU A 312 -19.31 -3.67 17.31
C LEU A 312 -18.56 -4.90 16.72
N GLY A 313 -17.51 -5.38 17.40
CA GLY A 313 -16.70 -6.51 16.93
C GLY A 313 -15.64 -6.12 15.90
N LEU A 314 -15.36 -4.82 15.75
CA LEU A 314 -14.29 -4.30 14.90
C LEU A 314 -12.92 -4.54 15.53
N SER A 315 -12.77 -4.41 16.84
CA SER A 315 -11.52 -4.62 17.56
C SER A 315 -11.52 -5.92 18.37
N VAL A 316 -10.42 -6.65 18.33
CA VAL A 316 -10.16 -7.82 19.18
C VAL A 316 -9.59 -7.46 20.54
N VAL A 317 -9.11 -6.22 20.69
CA VAL A 317 -8.47 -5.74 21.93
C VAL A 317 -9.48 -5.06 22.84
N CYS A 318 -9.44 -5.36 24.14
CA CYS A 318 -10.29 -4.72 25.13
C CYS A 318 -9.67 -3.39 25.60
N PRO A 319 -10.26 -2.22 25.28
CA PRO A 319 -9.66 -0.93 25.67
C PRO A 319 -9.68 -0.68 27.16
N ILE A 320 -10.60 -1.29 27.92
CA ILE A 320 -10.68 -1.17 29.38
C ILE A 320 -9.56 -1.98 30.04
N ARG A 321 -9.42 -3.27 29.68
CA ARG A 321 -8.39 -4.16 30.22
C ARG A 321 -6.98 -3.60 30.03
N PHE A 322 -6.69 -3.04 28.85
CA PHE A 322 -5.34 -2.59 28.48
C PHE A 322 -5.15 -1.07 28.65
N GLY A 323 -6.11 -0.36 29.25
CA GLY A 323 -6.00 1.08 29.48
C GLY A 323 -5.77 1.87 28.21
N LEU A 324 -6.55 1.62 27.14
CA LEU A 324 -6.37 2.29 25.85
C LEU A 324 -7.16 3.60 25.78
N SER A 325 -6.51 4.63 25.25
CA SER A 325 -7.01 6.00 25.22
C SER A 325 -7.98 6.25 24.06
N PHE A 326 -9.25 6.64 24.36
CA PHE A 326 -10.23 7.04 23.33
C PHE A 326 -9.88 8.36 22.64
N PRO A 327 -9.40 9.42 23.33
CA PRO A 327 -9.00 10.67 22.69
C PRO A 327 -7.90 10.50 21.63
N ARG A 328 -7.12 9.42 21.68
CA ARG A 328 -6.15 9.10 20.63
C ARG A 328 -6.84 8.64 19.34
N PHE A 329 -7.97 7.95 19.43
CA PHE A 329 -8.79 7.52 18.30
C PHE A 329 -9.69 8.65 17.83
N PHE A 330 -10.59 9.11 18.67
CA PHE A 330 -11.48 10.23 18.37
C PHE A 330 -11.36 11.33 19.42
N ASN A 331 -11.25 12.57 18.97
CA ASN A 331 -11.14 13.74 19.82
C ASN A 331 -12.00 14.85 19.21
N PRO A 332 -13.08 15.26 19.92
CA PRO A 332 -14.02 16.30 19.41
C PRO A 332 -13.34 17.65 19.09
N LEU A 333 -12.17 17.93 19.70
CA LEU A 333 -11.41 19.15 19.44
C LEU A 333 -10.63 19.11 18.11
N ARG A 334 -10.71 18.02 17.35
CA ARG A 334 -10.09 17.88 16.04
C ARG A 334 -11.11 18.14 14.93
N SER A 335 -10.64 18.76 13.85
CA SER A 335 -11.43 18.95 12.63
C SER A 335 -11.60 17.69 11.78
N ARG A 336 -10.82 16.61 12.07
CA ARG A 336 -10.85 15.36 11.29
C ARG A 336 -11.61 14.25 12.02
N PRO A 337 -12.44 13.47 11.31
CA PRO A 337 -13.13 12.32 11.87
C PRO A 337 -12.13 11.21 12.28
N PRO A 338 -12.59 10.20 13.05
CA PRO A 338 -11.78 9.03 13.33
C PRO A 338 -11.50 8.24 12.06
N ASP A 339 -10.30 7.70 11.94
CA ASP A 339 -9.89 6.84 10.84
C ASP A 339 -9.97 5.38 11.31
N ILE A 340 -10.79 4.58 10.65
CA ILE A 340 -10.94 3.15 10.91
C ILE A 340 -10.30 2.38 9.78
N ASP A 341 -9.09 1.88 10.03
CA ASP A 341 -8.41 0.94 9.14
C ASP A 341 -8.89 -0.48 9.47
N LEU A 342 -9.62 -1.13 8.57
CA LEU A 342 -10.06 -2.50 8.72
C LEU A 342 -9.17 -3.45 7.91
N ASP A 343 -8.33 -4.22 8.60
CA ASP A 343 -7.55 -5.30 8.02
C ASP A 343 -8.48 -6.50 7.75
N ILE A 344 -8.43 -7.03 6.55
CA ILE A 344 -9.26 -8.14 6.07
C ILE A 344 -8.33 -9.22 5.50
N ASP A 345 -8.68 -10.48 5.63
CA ASP A 345 -8.02 -11.58 4.93
C ASP A 345 -7.78 -11.21 3.46
N SER A 346 -6.50 -11.09 3.07
CA SER A 346 -6.11 -10.59 1.75
C SER A 346 -6.60 -11.46 0.60
N THR A 347 -6.87 -12.75 0.85
CA THR A 347 -7.36 -13.70 -0.17
C THR A 347 -8.85 -13.54 -0.46
N ARG A 348 -9.59 -12.90 0.45
CA ARG A 348 -11.04 -12.72 0.38
C ARG A 348 -11.50 -11.27 0.39
N ARG A 349 -10.57 -10.32 0.39
CA ARG A 349 -10.88 -8.89 0.40
C ARG A 349 -11.75 -8.46 -0.79
N ASP A 350 -11.45 -8.95 -1.97
CA ASP A 350 -12.17 -8.56 -3.20
C ASP A 350 -13.63 -9.04 -3.18
N GLU A 351 -13.93 -10.16 -2.49
CA GLU A 351 -15.29 -10.61 -2.18
C GLU A 351 -16.04 -9.57 -1.35
N VAL A 352 -15.38 -8.99 -0.34
CA VAL A 352 -15.96 -7.94 0.51
C VAL A 352 -16.23 -6.68 -0.31
N PHE A 353 -15.31 -6.26 -1.18
CA PHE A 353 -15.51 -5.12 -2.07
C PHE A 353 -16.69 -5.32 -3.03
N GLN A 354 -16.81 -6.51 -3.63
CA GLN A 354 -17.93 -6.86 -4.51
C GLN A 354 -19.27 -6.83 -3.75
N TRP A 355 -19.29 -7.39 -2.53
CA TRP A 355 -20.48 -7.37 -1.69
C TRP A 355 -20.90 -5.94 -1.34
N LEU A 356 -19.95 -5.07 -0.98
CA LEU A 356 -20.22 -3.66 -0.66
C LEU A 356 -20.78 -2.89 -1.85
N SER A 357 -20.22 -3.10 -3.04
CA SER A 357 -20.72 -2.48 -4.26
C SER A 357 -22.17 -2.89 -4.54
N ASN A 358 -22.52 -4.15 -4.30
CA ASN A 358 -23.88 -4.64 -4.46
C ASN A 358 -24.81 -4.15 -3.34
N ARG A 359 -24.33 -4.17 -2.08
CA ARG A 359 -25.12 -3.82 -0.88
C ARG A 359 -25.52 -2.35 -0.83
N TRP A 360 -24.59 -1.48 -1.14
CA TRP A 360 -24.80 -0.04 -1.07
C TRP A 360 -25.13 0.59 -2.44
N GLY A 361 -24.98 -0.18 -3.51
CA GLY A 361 -25.38 0.21 -4.87
C GLY A 361 -24.81 1.57 -5.28
N GLY A 362 -25.67 2.43 -5.81
CA GLY A 362 -25.33 3.76 -6.31
C GLY A 362 -24.67 4.72 -5.32
N ARG A 363 -24.64 4.40 -4.02
CA ARG A 363 -24.04 5.22 -2.97
C ARG A 363 -22.55 5.00 -2.78
N ALA A 364 -22.02 3.85 -3.21
CA ALA A 364 -20.63 3.45 -2.96
C ALA A 364 -19.77 3.52 -4.22
N ALA A 365 -18.48 3.82 -4.04
CA ALA A 365 -17.44 3.72 -5.05
C ALA A 365 -16.09 3.44 -4.41
N ALA A 366 -15.20 2.72 -5.10
CA ALA A 366 -13.83 2.60 -4.67
C ALA A 366 -13.08 3.91 -4.92
N VAL A 367 -12.13 4.25 -4.06
CA VAL A 367 -11.27 5.43 -4.25
C VAL A 367 -10.20 5.11 -5.29
N SER A 368 -9.86 6.06 -6.15
CA SER A 368 -8.75 5.90 -7.08
C SER A 368 -7.40 6.20 -6.44
N ALA A 369 -6.36 5.69 -7.09
CA ALA A 369 -4.99 6.09 -6.84
C ALA A 369 -4.33 6.51 -8.16
N VAL A 370 -3.64 7.65 -8.13
CA VAL A 370 -2.88 8.13 -9.28
C VAL A 370 -1.54 7.41 -9.35
N GLY A 371 -1.34 6.65 -10.42
CA GLY A 371 -0.05 6.09 -10.77
C GLY A 371 0.87 7.14 -11.38
N SER A 372 2.16 7.13 -11.05
CA SER A 372 3.16 8.00 -11.66
C SER A 372 4.24 7.21 -12.39
N TYR A 373 4.86 7.84 -13.37
CA TYR A 373 6.05 7.30 -14.00
C TYR A 373 7.18 7.23 -12.97
N ARG A 374 7.67 6.02 -12.71
CA ARG A 374 8.84 5.76 -11.87
C ARG A 374 10.02 5.40 -12.76
N SER A 375 11.24 5.34 -12.20
CA SER A 375 12.49 5.13 -12.94
C SER A 375 12.37 4.11 -14.08
N ARG A 376 11.90 2.89 -13.80
CA ARG A 376 11.75 1.84 -14.83
C ARG A 376 10.71 2.18 -15.90
N SER A 377 9.54 2.66 -15.51
CA SER A 377 8.47 3.01 -16.47
C SER A 377 8.85 4.25 -17.29
N ALA A 378 9.48 5.24 -16.69
CA ALA A 378 9.96 6.43 -17.37
C ALA A 378 11.02 6.07 -18.43
N VAL A 379 11.98 5.19 -18.10
CA VAL A 379 12.97 4.67 -19.07
C VAL A 379 12.32 3.88 -20.17
N ARG A 380 11.35 3.00 -19.87
CA ARG A 380 10.60 2.28 -20.93
C ARG A 380 9.95 3.25 -21.91
N PHE A 381 9.22 4.25 -21.41
CA PHE A 381 8.55 5.24 -22.25
C PHE A 381 9.55 6.02 -23.10
N SER A 382 10.63 6.53 -22.51
CA SER A 382 11.65 7.26 -23.24
C SER A 382 12.36 6.41 -24.30
N ALA A 383 12.72 5.16 -23.98
CA ALA A 383 13.35 4.22 -24.89
C ALA A 383 12.43 3.84 -26.06
N THR A 384 11.15 3.52 -25.78
CA THR A 384 10.13 3.24 -26.80
C THR A 384 9.91 4.46 -27.70
N ALA A 385 9.81 5.66 -27.13
CA ALA A 385 9.71 6.89 -27.92
C ALA A 385 10.94 7.15 -28.81
N SER A 386 12.11 6.65 -28.40
CA SER A 386 13.34 6.70 -29.19
C SER A 386 13.41 5.66 -30.31
N GLY A 387 12.44 4.72 -30.37
CA GLY A 387 12.32 3.70 -31.41
C GLY A 387 13.13 2.43 -31.15
N LEU A 388 13.54 2.17 -29.90
CA LEU A 388 14.23 0.95 -29.51
C LEU A 388 13.29 -0.25 -29.51
N GLY A 389 13.84 -1.44 -29.82
CA GLY A 389 13.11 -2.70 -29.76
C GLY A 389 12.82 -3.16 -28.32
N PRO A 390 11.84 -4.09 -28.12
CA PRO A 390 11.40 -4.53 -26.79
C PRO A 390 12.53 -5.05 -25.89
N ASP A 391 13.49 -5.79 -26.46
CA ASP A 391 14.62 -6.37 -25.71
C ASP A 391 15.59 -5.29 -25.22
N GLU A 392 15.88 -4.30 -26.06
CA GLU A 392 16.73 -3.16 -25.71
C GLU A 392 16.06 -2.29 -24.64
N VAL A 393 14.76 -2.05 -24.77
CA VAL A 393 13.95 -1.34 -23.77
C VAL A 393 14.00 -2.04 -22.41
N GLU A 394 13.92 -3.38 -22.38
CA GLU A 394 13.95 -4.12 -21.12
C GLU A 394 15.36 -4.08 -20.47
N VAL A 395 16.43 -4.14 -21.25
CA VAL A 395 17.82 -3.98 -20.77
C VAL A 395 17.99 -2.62 -20.10
N LEU A 396 17.57 -1.54 -20.75
CA LEU A 396 17.65 -0.19 -20.21
C LEU A 396 16.76 -0.01 -18.96
N ALA A 397 15.55 -0.58 -18.98
CA ALA A 397 14.65 -0.50 -17.85
C ALA A 397 15.19 -1.20 -16.59
N ARG A 398 15.95 -2.30 -16.74
CA ARG A 398 16.65 -2.95 -15.61
C ARG A 398 17.77 -2.08 -15.06
N ALA A 399 18.48 -1.35 -15.91
CA ALA A 399 19.54 -0.43 -15.53
C ALA A 399 19.01 0.91 -14.94
N ALA A 400 17.72 1.17 -14.99
CA ALA A 400 17.09 2.45 -14.59
C ALA A 400 17.36 2.87 -13.14
N GLY A 401 17.66 1.90 -12.24
CA GLY A 401 18.00 2.18 -10.83
C GLY A 401 19.45 2.58 -10.58
N ASN A 402 20.32 2.48 -11.60
CA ASN A 402 21.74 2.76 -11.48
C ASN A 402 22.26 3.61 -12.66
N PRO A 403 22.29 4.94 -12.54
CA PRO A 403 22.78 5.84 -13.59
C PRO A 403 24.26 5.61 -13.98
N SER A 404 25.03 4.91 -13.15
CA SER A 404 26.45 4.61 -13.40
C SER A 404 26.67 3.38 -14.28
N GLU A 405 25.62 2.65 -14.64
CA GLU A 405 25.72 1.46 -15.49
C GLU A 405 26.34 1.80 -16.86
N PRO A 406 27.26 0.97 -17.37
CA PRO A 406 27.94 1.24 -18.62
C PRO A 406 27.00 1.37 -19.85
N VAL A 407 25.80 0.78 -19.77
CA VAL A 407 24.80 0.85 -20.83
C VAL A 407 24.40 2.29 -21.16
N TRP A 408 24.41 3.20 -20.17
CA TRP A 408 24.05 4.62 -20.36
C TRP A 408 25.08 5.43 -21.13
N ARG A 409 26.29 4.92 -21.26
CA ARG A 409 27.39 5.56 -22.06
C ARG A 409 27.41 5.14 -23.53
N ARG A 410 26.48 4.29 -23.97
CA ARG A 410 26.43 3.77 -25.34
C ARG A 410 25.46 4.59 -26.19
N GLY A 411 25.93 5.13 -27.30
CA GLY A 411 25.09 5.85 -28.30
C GLY A 411 24.20 6.93 -27.67
N ALA A 412 22.92 6.90 -28.02
CA ALA A 412 21.91 7.86 -27.54
C ALA A 412 21.30 7.51 -26.16
N ASN A 413 21.79 6.50 -25.45
CA ASN A 413 21.18 6.05 -24.20
C ASN A 413 21.22 7.11 -23.08
N GLY A 414 22.19 8.00 -23.10
CA GLY A 414 22.27 9.14 -22.18
C GLY A 414 21.06 10.07 -22.31
N SER A 415 20.65 10.41 -23.53
CA SER A 415 19.46 11.24 -23.76
C SER A 415 18.16 10.52 -23.37
N ILE A 416 18.10 9.19 -23.49
CA ILE A 416 16.97 8.40 -22.99
C ILE A 416 16.84 8.52 -21.47
N LEU A 417 17.96 8.48 -20.76
CA LEU A 417 17.98 8.64 -19.31
C LEU A 417 17.58 10.06 -18.88
N GLU A 418 18.05 11.09 -19.57
CA GLU A 418 17.66 12.49 -19.35
C GLU A 418 16.17 12.69 -19.57
N ASN A 419 15.63 12.21 -20.70
CA ASN A 419 14.21 12.27 -21.01
C ASN A 419 13.35 11.49 -19.98
N ALA A 420 13.84 10.35 -19.50
CA ALA A 420 13.19 9.60 -18.43
C ALA A 420 13.14 10.41 -17.12
N GLY A 421 14.17 11.23 -16.85
CA GLY A 421 14.18 12.16 -15.73
C GLY A 421 13.03 13.18 -15.80
N LEU A 422 12.75 13.73 -16.99
CA LEU A 422 11.65 14.66 -17.22
C LEU A 422 10.26 14.02 -17.06
N LEU A 423 10.12 12.74 -17.39
CA LEU A 423 8.88 11.97 -17.20
C LEU A 423 8.65 11.56 -15.75
N SER A 424 9.72 11.42 -14.96
CA SER A 424 9.64 10.87 -13.61
C SER A 424 8.76 11.71 -12.69
N GLY A 425 7.80 11.06 -12.04
CA GLY A 425 6.85 11.70 -11.15
C GLY A 425 5.58 12.24 -11.81
N LEU A 426 5.52 12.35 -13.14
CA LEU A 426 4.29 12.75 -13.82
C LEU A 426 3.20 11.68 -13.67
N PRO A 427 1.92 12.09 -13.61
CA PRO A 427 0.78 11.18 -13.61
C PRO A 427 0.77 10.29 -14.86
N ALA A 428 0.63 8.99 -14.68
CA ALA A 428 0.62 8.01 -15.77
C ALA A 428 -0.78 7.44 -16.05
N GLY A 429 -1.68 7.53 -15.09
CA GLY A 429 -3.05 7.01 -15.15
C GLY A 429 -3.63 6.83 -13.76
N ILE A 430 -4.86 6.36 -13.68
CA ILE A 430 -5.47 5.98 -12.40
C ILE A 430 -5.74 4.47 -12.35
N GLY A 431 -5.72 3.95 -11.14
CA GLY A 431 -6.13 2.60 -10.78
C GLY A 431 -6.92 2.62 -9.48
N PRO A 432 -7.46 1.49 -9.05
CA PRO A 432 -8.12 1.43 -7.75
C PRO A 432 -7.09 1.63 -6.63
N HIS A 433 -7.42 2.47 -5.64
CA HIS A 433 -6.66 2.52 -4.40
C HIS A 433 -6.77 1.16 -3.71
N PRO A 434 -5.67 0.60 -3.18
CA PRO A 434 -5.66 -0.78 -2.69
C PRO A 434 -6.63 -1.05 -1.53
N CYS A 435 -7.19 -0.01 -0.89
CA CYS A 435 -8.00 -0.20 0.30
C CYS A 435 -9.17 0.79 0.45
N GLY A 436 -9.19 1.91 -0.28
CA GLY A 436 -10.14 3.00 -0.04
C GLY A 436 -11.50 2.77 -0.68
N MET A 437 -12.56 2.98 0.09
CA MET A 437 -13.93 3.04 -0.38
C MET A 437 -14.65 4.26 0.20
N VAL A 438 -15.55 4.88 -0.56
CA VAL A 438 -16.43 5.94 -0.05
C VAL A 438 -17.88 5.48 -0.06
N LEU A 439 -18.64 5.91 0.95
CA LEU A 439 -20.08 5.73 1.03
C LEU A 439 -20.72 7.12 1.13
N CYS A 440 -21.51 7.50 0.15
CA CYS A 440 -22.10 8.82 0.03
C CYS A 440 -23.54 8.87 0.57
N ASN A 441 -23.95 10.05 1.01
CA ASN A 441 -25.35 10.39 1.21
C ASN A 441 -25.99 10.69 -0.15
N GLY A 442 -26.72 9.71 -0.71
CA GLY A 442 -27.25 9.76 -2.07
C GLY A 442 -26.29 9.15 -3.12
N SER A 443 -26.49 9.49 -4.39
CA SER A 443 -25.70 8.94 -5.49
C SER A 443 -24.24 9.39 -5.46
N ALA A 444 -23.29 8.45 -5.46
CA ALA A 444 -21.85 8.75 -5.54
C ALA A 444 -21.51 9.52 -6.83
N ALA A 445 -22.13 9.16 -7.98
CA ALA A 445 -21.95 9.83 -9.26
C ALA A 445 -22.42 11.29 -9.28
N SER A 446 -23.17 11.75 -8.27
CA SER A 446 -23.53 13.17 -8.11
C SER A 446 -22.58 13.93 -7.18
N ARG A 447 -21.71 13.23 -6.47
CA ARG A 447 -20.74 13.82 -5.52
C ARG A 447 -19.36 13.93 -6.15
N VAL A 448 -18.98 12.92 -6.92
CA VAL A 448 -17.68 12.80 -7.60
C VAL A 448 -17.86 12.03 -8.89
N PRO A 449 -17.18 12.40 -10.00
CA PRO A 449 -17.20 11.60 -11.22
C PRO A 449 -16.63 10.21 -10.99
N LEU A 450 -17.24 9.20 -11.60
CA LEU A 450 -16.85 7.79 -11.53
C LEU A 450 -16.38 7.29 -12.90
N GLN A 451 -15.49 6.29 -12.88
CA GLN A 451 -15.09 5.56 -14.09
C GLN A 451 -14.81 4.09 -13.78
N GLY A 452 -14.86 3.27 -14.83
CA GLY A 452 -14.47 1.87 -14.76
C GLY A 452 -12.96 1.70 -14.64
N CYS A 453 -12.55 0.64 -13.94
CA CYS A 453 -11.16 0.24 -13.79
C CYS A 453 -10.99 -1.25 -14.05
N ALA A 454 -9.74 -1.70 -14.20
CA ALA A 454 -9.43 -3.13 -14.34
C ALA A 454 -10.04 -3.93 -13.19
N GLY A 455 -10.60 -5.12 -13.51
CA GLY A 455 -11.30 -5.95 -12.54
C GLY A 455 -12.78 -5.59 -12.32
N GLY A 456 -13.35 -4.68 -13.13
CA GLY A 456 -14.79 -4.32 -13.08
C GLY A 456 -15.17 -3.42 -11.92
N LEU A 457 -14.21 -2.83 -11.22
CA LEU A 457 -14.46 -1.88 -10.12
C LEU A 457 -14.78 -0.48 -10.67
N GLU A 458 -15.76 0.18 -10.05
CA GLU A 458 -16.05 1.59 -10.26
C GLU A 458 -15.21 2.42 -9.28
N VAL A 459 -14.41 3.35 -9.80
CA VAL A 459 -13.53 4.19 -9.00
C VAL A 459 -13.90 5.66 -9.14
N THR A 460 -13.67 6.44 -8.09
CA THR A 460 -13.75 7.90 -8.16
C THR A 460 -12.65 8.45 -9.05
N GLN A 461 -12.90 9.54 -9.79
CA GLN A 461 -11.83 10.23 -10.51
C GLN A 461 -10.91 11.03 -9.58
N PHE A 462 -11.36 11.39 -8.40
CA PHE A 462 -10.50 11.93 -7.35
C PHE A 462 -9.81 10.81 -6.58
N ASP A 463 -8.53 11.02 -6.30
CA ASP A 463 -7.76 10.19 -5.39
C ASP A 463 -8.15 10.44 -3.91
N LYS A 464 -7.43 9.81 -2.97
CA LYS A 464 -7.70 9.95 -1.55
C LYS A 464 -7.73 11.41 -1.07
N ASP A 465 -6.81 12.23 -1.56
CA ASP A 465 -6.70 13.63 -1.14
C ASP A 465 -7.86 14.46 -1.70
N GLY A 466 -8.28 14.16 -2.94
CA GLY A 466 -9.42 14.79 -3.59
C GLY A 466 -10.76 14.42 -2.97
N VAL A 467 -10.98 13.15 -2.58
CA VAL A 467 -12.24 12.75 -1.92
C VAL A 467 -12.35 13.36 -0.51
N GLU A 468 -11.24 13.42 0.24
CA GLU A 468 -11.17 14.10 1.52
C GLU A 468 -11.43 15.62 1.38
N PHE A 469 -10.86 16.25 0.34
CA PHE A 469 -11.04 17.68 0.05
C PHE A 469 -12.52 18.05 -0.15
N ILE A 470 -13.30 17.21 -0.82
CA ILE A 470 -14.75 17.44 -1.01
C ILE A 470 -15.61 16.91 0.15
N GLY A 471 -15.01 16.54 1.27
CA GLY A 471 -15.67 16.13 2.51
C GLY A 471 -16.20 14.70 2.54
N LEU A 472 -15.81 13.82 1.61
CA LEU A 472 -16.18 12.41 1.67
C LEU A 472 -15.31 11.66 2.67
N LEU A 473 -15.91 10.79 3.47
CA LEU A 473 -15.19 9.92 4.36
C LEU A 473 -14.74 8.65 3.63
N LYS A 474 -13.45 8.42 3.65
CA LYS A 474 -12.85 7.19 3.15
C LYS A 474 -12.94 6.10 4.21
N MET A 475 -13.31 4.90 3.82
CA MET A 475 -13.30 3.67 4.60
C MET A 475 -12.14 2.81 4.10
N ASP A 476 -11.15 2.50 4.95
CA ASP A 476 -9.98 1.72 4.57
C ASP A 476 -10.18 0.24 4.85
N LEU A 477 -10.25 -0.55 3.78
CA LEU A 477 -10.43 -2.01 3.79
C LEU A 477 -9.15 -2.66 3.23
N LEU A 478 -8.24 -3.02 4.11
CA LEU A 478 -6.88 -3.41 3.76
C LEU A 478 -6.74 -4.94 3.68
N GLY A 479 -6.17 -5.43 2.60
CA GLY A 479 -5.78 -6.84 2.53
C GLY A 479 -4.59 -7.12 3.47
N HIS A 480 -4.77 -8.01 4.44
CA HIS A 480 -3.76 -8.33 5.44
C HIS A 480 -3.32 -9.79 5.38
N ARG A 481 -2.07 -10.03 4.96
CA ARG A 481 -1.51 -11.38 4.78
C ARG A 481 -1.39 -12.18 6.09
N GLY A 482 -1.18 -11.49 7.22
CA GLY A 482 -1.16 -12.14 8.53
C GLY A 482 -2.50 -12.79 8.88
N LEU A 483 -3.61 -12.10 8.61
CA LEU A 483 -4.96 -12.66 8.80
C LEU A 483 -5.22 -13.83 7.85
N SER A 484 -4.76 -13.75 6.58
CA SER A 484 -4.84 -14.87 5.65
C SER A 484 -4.09 -16.11 6.16
N ALA A 485 -2.90 -15.89 6.73
CA ALA A 485 -2.11 -16.97 7.31
C ALA A 485 -2.78 -17.58 8.55
N ILE A 486 -3.38 -16.75 9.43
CA ILE A 486 -4.17 -17.22 10.58
C ILE A 486 -5.37 -18.03 10.10
N ALA A 487 -6.15 -17.53 9.14
CA ALA A 487 -7.31 -18.21 8.59
C ALA A 487 -6.96 -19.59 8.02
N ALA A 488 -5.90 -19.64 7.20
CA ALA A 488 -5.45 -20.90 6.58
C ALA A 488 -4.86 -21.90 7.59
N ALA A 489 -4.11 -21.43 8.61
CA ALA A 489 -3.48 -22.28 9.60
C ALA A 489 -4.47 -22.85 10.64
N SER A 490 -5.57 -22.15 10.90
CA SER A 490 -6.55 -22.50 11.93
C SER A 490 -7.48 -23.66 11.54
N GLY A 491 -7.62 -23.96 10.24
CA GLY A 491 -8.50 -25.03 9.77
C GLY A 491 -9.99 -24.77 10.04
N GLY A 492 -10.42 -23.51 10.10
CA GLY A 492 -11.80 -23.08 10.34
C GLY A 492 -12.06 -22.53 11.75
N GLU A 493 -11.15 -22.73 12.70
CA GLU A 493 -11.26 -22.22 14.10
C GLU A 493 -10.85 -20.75 14.24
N ALA A 494 -10.53 -20.06 13.14
CA ALA A 494 -10.00 -18.71 13.15
C ALA A 494 -10.87 -17.66 13.88
N PRO A 495 -12.21 -17.63 13.72
CA PRO A 495 -13.05 -16.68 14.43
C PRO A 495 -12.99 -16.84 15.95
N GLU A 496 -12.90 -18.06 16.43
CA GLU A 496 -12.85 -18.40 17.87
C GLU A 496 -11.48 -18.01 18.46
N LEU A 497 -10.39 -18.32 17.73
CA LEU A 497 -9.04 -17.94 18.12
C LEU A 497 -8.83 -16.42 18.18
N MET A 498 -9.57 -15.67 17.36
CA MET A 498 -9.56 -14.21 17.37
C MET A 498 -10.54 -13.60 18.38
N GLY A 499 -11.26 -14.38 19.16
CA GLY A 499 -12.24 -13.90 20.14
C GLY A 499 -11.61 -13.29 21.39
N GLU A 500 -10.90 -14.07 22.18
CA GLU A 500 -10.14 -13.62 23.37
C GLU A 500 -8.83 -14.39 23.49
N VAL A 501 -7.70 -13.69 23.51
CA VAL A 501 -6.45 -14.29 24.00
C VAL A 501 -6.47 -14.28 25.51
N GLY A 502 -6.67 -15.44 26.07
CA GLY A 502 -6.42 -15.71 27.49
C GLY A 502 -4.93 -15.61 27.83
N SER A 503 -4.49 -16.35 28.82
CA SER A 503 -3.05 -16.53 29.11
C SER A 503 -2.40 -17.32 27.97
N LEU A 504 -1.18 -16.92 27.59
CA LEU A 504 -0.38 -17.68 26.62
C LEU A 504 0.02 -19.02 27.21
N ASP A 505 -0.12 -20.10 26.46
CA ASP A 505 0.29 -21.44 26.90
C ASP A 505 1.81 -21.62 26.92
N GLY A 506 2.30 -22.63 27.63
CA GLY A 506 3.72 -22.90 27.79
C GLY A 506 4.49 -23.06 26.46
N PRO A 507 3.99 -23.84 25.48
CA PRO A 507 4.62 -23.96 24.17
C PRO A 507 4.75 -22.63 23.42
N THR A 508 3.72 -21.79 23.45
CA THR A 508 3.74 -20.44 22.84
C THR A 508 4.76 -19.55 23.54
N LEU A 509 4.76 -19.51 24.86
CA LEU A 509 5.74 -18.73 25.64
C LEU A 509 7.18 -19.20 25.39
N ALA A 510 7.40 -20.51 25.31
CA ALA A 510 8.71 -21.08 24.99
C ALA A 510 9.19 -20.68 23.59
N LEU A 511 8.31 -20.66 22.58
CA LEU A 511 8.62 -20.20 21.23
C LEU A 511 9.01 -18.72 21.20
N LEU A 512 8.21 -17.86 21.88
CA LEU A 512 8.45 -16.42 21.97
C LEU A 512 9.76 -16.10 22.68
N ASN A 513 10.00 -16.70 23.85
CA ASN A 513 11.20 -16.45 24.67
C ASN A 513 12.50 -16.94 24.00
N ARG A 514 12.43 -17.96 23.16
CA ARG A 514 13.57 -18.39 22.35
C ARG A 514 13.78 -17.53 21.10
N GLY A 515 12.86 -16.61 20.79
CA GLY A 515 12.89 -15.84 19.55
C GLY A 515 12.77 -16.73 18.29
N ALA A 516 12.11 -17.88 18.40
CA ALA A 516 11.88 -18.83 17.31
C ALA A 516 10.69 -18.38 16.45
N THR A 517 10.67 -17.08 16.10
CA THR A 517 9.53 -16.39 15.48
C THR A 517 9.65 -16.17 13.99
N ILE A 518 10.60 -16.85 13.28
CA ILE A 518 10.61 -16.87 11.80
C ILE A 518 9.28 -17.45 11.31
N GLY A 519 8.64 -16.76 10.37
CA GLY A 519 7.30 -17.13 9.90
C GLY A 519 6.16 -16.80 10.86
N VAL A 520 6.37 -15.92 11.84
CA VAL A 520 5.31 -15.37 12.69
C VAL A 520 5.09 -13.90 12.30
N PRO A 521 3.88 -13.50 11.89
CA PRO A 521 3.60 -12.13 11.51
C PRO A 521 4.09 -11.10 12.54
N HIS A 522 4.57 -9.95 12.07
CA HIS A 522 5.03 -8.79 12.86
C HIS A 522 6.29 -8.98 13.70
N ILE A 523 6.65 -10.20 14.14
CA ILE A 523 7.72 -10.44 15.11
C ILE A 523 8.87 -11.33 14.60
N GLU A 524 8.95 -11.59 13.30
CA GLU A 524 9.98 -12.45 12.71
C GLU A 524 11.30 -11.76 12.40
N SER A 525 11.33 -10.42 12.33
CA SER A 525 12.55 -9.70 11.95
C SER A 525 13.70 -9.97 12.95
N PRO A 526 14.97 -9.90 12.48
CA PRO A 526 16.13 -10.14 13.34
C PRO A 526 16.14 -9.31 14.62
N ALA A 527 15.81 -8.01 14.49
CA ALA A 527 15.76 -7.09 15.61
C ALA A 527 14.69 -7.49 16.64
N MET A 528 13.53 -7.98 16.17
CA MET A 528 12.46 -8.50 17.03
C MET A 528 12.88 -9.79 17.71
N ARG A 529 13.42 -10.76 16.95
CA ARG A 529 13.88 -12.04 17.50
C ARG A 529 14.94 -11.85 18.59
N GLY A 530 15.89 -10.93 18.34
CA GLY A 530 16.89 -10.55 19.35
C GLY A 530 16.26 -9.93 20.60
N LEU A 531 15.29 -9.02 20.42
CA LEU A 531 14.63 -8.34 21.52
C LEU A 531 13.77 -9.31 22.36
N LEU A 532 13.03 -10.23 21.72
CA LEU A 532 12.24 -11.24 22.42
C LEU A 532 13.11 -12.17 23.30
N ARG A 533 14.31 -12.53 22.83
CA ARG A 533 15.28 -13.30 23.63
C ARG A 533 15.84 -12.53 24.83
N GLU A 534 15.96 -11.20 24.71
CA GLU A 534 16.44 -10.33 25.78
C GLU A 534 15.35 -10.02 26.83
N MET A 535 14.07 -10.02 26.40
CA MET A 535 12.92 -9.79 27.24
C MET A 535 12.36 -11.12 27.76
N THR A 536 11.92 -11.17 29.01
CA THR A 536 11.13 -12.31 29.48
C THR A 536 9.68 -12.08 29.11
N ILE A 537 9.18 -12.76 28.07
CA ILE A 537 7.79 -12.65 27.63
C ILE A 537 6.89 -13.50 28.54
N ARG A 538 5.92 -12.87 29.15
CA ARG A 538 4.96 -13.47 30.09
C ARG A 538 3.53 -13.43 29.55
N ASP A 539 3.24 -12.39 28.74
CA ASP A 539 1.92 -12.08 28.24
C ASP A 539 1.99 -11.33 26.89
N ILE A 540 0.82 -11.01 26.36
CA ILE A 540 0.65 -10.27 25.11
C ILE A 540 1.18 -8.82 25.22
N GLU A 541 1.15 -8.21 26.41
CA GLU A 541 1.62 -6.84 26.62
C GLU A 541 3.13 -6.75 26.49
N ASP A 542 3.88 -7.78 26.93
CA ASP A 542 5.32 -7.85 26.70
C ASP A 542 5.66 -7.92 25.22
N VAL A 543 4.85 -8.62 24.39
CA VAL A 543 5.01 -8.63 22.94
C VAL A 543 4.70 -7.25 22.33
N ALA A 544 3.66 -6.57 22.82
CA ALA A 544 3.34 -5.20 22.39
C ALA A 544 4.45 -4.21 22.77
N ARG A 545 5.07 -4.34 23.96
CA ARG A 545 6.25 -3.56 24.36
C ARG A 545 7.44 -3.80 23.43
N ALA A 546 7.69 -5.07 23.06
CA ALA A 546 8.74 -5.41 22.11
C ALA A 546 8.50 -4.77 20.72
N LEU A 547 7.25 -4.80 20.24
CA LEU A 547 6.86 -4.14 18.98
C LEU A 547 7.06 -2.62 19.01
N ALA A 548 6.86 -1.98 20.16
CA ALA A 548 7.11 -0.55 20.33
C ALA A 548 8.61 -0.24 20.42
N LEU A 549 9.38 -1.05 21.17
CA LEU A 549 10.83 -0.86 21.38
C LEU A 549 11.67 -1.04 20.11
N VAL A 550 11.24 -1.88 19.16
CA VAL A 550 11.98 -2.12 17.92
C VAL A 550 11.92 -0.93 16.95
N ARG A 551 10.97 -0.02 17.15
CA ARG A 551 10.77 1.12 16.25
C ARG A 551 11.87 2.18 16.39
N PRO A 552 12.20 2.90 15.30
CA PRO A 552 13.32 3.86 15.29
C PRO A 552 13.23 4.94 16.37
N GLY A 553 12.04 5.40 16.72
CA GLY A 553 11.84 6.46 17.72
C GLY A 553 12.26 6.06 19.13
N ALA A 554 11.79 4.94 19.62
CA ALA A 554 12.21 4.41 20.93
C ALA A 554 13.71 4.08 20.94
N SER A 555 14.27 3.64 19.80
CA SER A 555 15.69 3.32 19.66
C SER A 555 16.57 4.57 19.59
N ALA A 556 16.16 5.60 18.84
CA ALA A 556 16.95 6.84 18.65
C ALA A 556 17.06 7.68 19.92
N GLY A 557 16.02 7.73 20.76
CA GLY A 557 16.00 8.43 22.06
C GLY A 557 16.71 7.71 23.21
N GLY A 558 17.41 6.58 22.94
CA GLY A 558 18.06 5.78 23.99
C GLY A 558 17.08 4.92 24.82
N GLY A 559 15.79 4.92 24.47
CA GLY A 559 14.73 4.21 25.22
C GLY A 559 14.97 2.71 25.29
N ARG A 560 15.45 2.07 24.22
CA ARG A 560 15.80 0.64 24.21
C ARG A 560 16.97 0.35 25.16
N ALA A 561 17.98 1.20 25.17
CA ALA A 561 19.13 1.06 26.07
C ALA A 561 18.68 1.24 27.53
N ALA A 562 17.88 2.27 27.82
CA ALA A 562 17.31 2.51 29.15
C ALA A 562 16.43 1.34 29.61
N TYR A 563 15.56 0.82 28.76
CA TYR A 563 14.73 -0.35 29.08
C TYR A 563 15.58 -1.59 29.43
N ARG A 564 16.70 -1.81 28.73
CA ARG A 564 17.63 -2.93 28.98
C ARG A 564 18.43 -2.76 30.27
N SER A 565 18.85 -1.54 30.60
CA SER A 565 19.63 -1.23 31.80
C SER A 565 18.82 -1.14 33.11
N GLY A 566 17.55 -1.50 33.05
CA GLY A 566 16.68 -1.52 34.23
C GLY A 566 15.73 -0.35 34.34
N GLY A 567 15.78 0.62 33.44
CA GLY A 567 14.81 1.71 33.36
C GLY A 567 15.42 3.10 33.16
N ASP A 568 14.54 4.08 32.88
CA ASP A 568 14.94 5.49 32.76
C ASP A 568 14.87 6.18 34.14
N THR A 569 16.05 6.39 34.75
CA THR A 569 16.18 7.04 36.05
C THR A 569 15.81 8.53 36.03
N ARG A 570 15.66 9.15 34.88
CA ARG A 570 15.29 10.56 34.72
C ARG A 570 13.79 10.80 34.87
N THR A 571 12.98 9.74 34.87
CA THR A 571 11.50 9.82 34.94
C THR A 571 11.05 10.55 36.23
N PRO A 572 10.31 11.68 36.10
CA PRO A 572 9.74 12.38 37.23
C PRO A 572 8.83 11.48 38.09
N GLU A 573 8.80 11.75 39.39
CA GLU A 573 8.02 10.93 40.31
C GLU A 573 6.54 10.88 40.01
N CYS A 574 5.97 12.00 39.56
CA CYS A 574 4.55 12.09 39.14
C CYS A 574 4.21 11.18 37.96
N LEU A 575 5.19 10.73 37.17
CA LEU A 575 5.00 9.84 36.01
C LEU A 575 5.31 8.37 36.32
N ARG A 576 5.74 8.04 37.53
CA ARG A 576 6.11 6.65 37.89
C ARG A 576 4.95 5.67 37.74
N ASN A 577 3.75 6.08 38.13
CA ASN A 577 2.56 5.22 37.96
C ASN A 577 2.20 4.99 36.47
N LEU A 578 2.38 6.00 35.64
CA LEU A 578 2.12 5.89 34.20
C LEU A 578 3.15 4.99 33.51
N LEU A 579 4.43 5.18 33.83
CA LEU A 579 5.54 4.56 33.09
C LEU A 579 6.16 3.35 33.80
N GLY A 580 5.67 2.94 34.94
CA GLY A 580 6.25 1.89 35.80
C GLY A 580 6.38 0.56 35.06
N GLU A 581 5.33 0.12 34.40
CA GLU A 581 5.35 -1.12 33.61
C GLU A 581 6.32 -1.07 32.43
N ASN A 582 6.58 0.13 31.89
CA ASN A 582 7.53 0.40 30.82
C ASN A 582 8.93 0.75 31.34
N ARG A 583 9.22 0.50 32.64
CA ARG A 583 10.49 0.83 33.29
C ARG A 583 10.87 2.30 33.13
N GLY A 584 9.93 3.22 33.27
CA GLY A 584 10.14 4.66 33.11
C GLY A 584 10.35 5.14 31.66
N VAL A 585 10.26 4.27 30.67
CA VAL A 585 10.46 4.61 29.26
C VAL A 585 9.12 4.90 28.58
N MET A 586 9.00 6.03 27.88
CA MET A 586 7.85 6.30 27.02
C MET A 586 7.93 5.44 25.76
N LEU A 587 7.01 4.52 25.58
CA LEU A 587 6.94 3.63 24.43
C LEU A 587 5.86 4.04 23.42
N TYR A 588 4.76 4.59 23.94
CA TYR A 588 3.55 4.81 23.19
C TYR A 588 3.23 6.29 23.00
N GLN A 589 2.46 6.60 21.98
CA GLN A 589 1.93 7.95 21.75
C GLN A 589 1.01 8.36 22.89
N GLU A 590 0.31 7.40 23.44
CA GLU A 590 -0.57 7.53 24.60
C GLU A 590 0.22 7.96 25.85
N ASP A 591 1.40 7.37 26.08
CA ASP A 591 2.29 7.77 27.18
C ASP A 591 2.64 9.26 27.11
N VAL A 592 2.94 9.78 25.91
CA VAL A 592 3.24 11.20 25.71
C VAL A 592 2.01 12.08 25.99
N SER A 593 0.82 11.65 25.55
CA SER A 593 -0.42 12.39 25.77
C SER A 593 -0.78 12.43 27.26
N GLU A 594 -0.68 11.31 27.94
CA GLU A 594 -1.02 11.18 29.37
C GLU A 594 0.02 11.87 30.27
N ALA A 595 1.30 11.77 29.91
CA ALA A 595 2.36 12.52 30.61
C ALA A 595 2.14 14.03 30.48
N ALA A 596 1.72 14.51 29.30
CA ALA A 596 1.36 15.91 29.11
C ALA A 596 0.14 16.30 29.97
N CYS A 597 -0.87 15.43 30.12
CA CYS A 597 -1.98 15.67 31.01
C CYS A 597 -1.54 15.81 32.49
N ILE A 598 -0.70 14.88 32.97
CA ILE A 598 -0.21 14.88 34.36
C ILE A 598 0.69 16.09 34.61
N LEU A 599 1.66 16.34 33.73
CA LEU A 599 2.65 17.42 33.93
C LEU A 599 2.03 18.83 33.78
N MET A 600 1.04 19.01 32.91
CA MET A 600 0.48 20.32 32.59
C MET A 600 -0.93 20.53 33.16
N GLY A 601 -1.49 19.56 33.89
CA GLY A 601 -2.86 19.64 34.43
C GLY A 601 -3.94 19.68 33.35
N LEU A 602 -3.74 19.03 32.18
CA LEU A 602 -4.62 19.09 31.04
C LEU A 602 -5.63 17.94 31.01
N PRO A 603 -6.87 18.17 30.52
CA PRO A 603 -7.79 17.08 30.23
C PRO A 603 -7.30 16.23 29.05
N ALA A 604 -7.71 14.96 28.98
CA ALA A 604 -7.22 13.96 28.03
C ALA A 604 -7.26 14.43 26.56
N ALA A 605 -8.34 15.10 26.15
CA ALA A 605 -8.47 15.64 24.80
C ALA A 605 -7.39 16.70 24.46
N ARG A 606 -7.06 17.56 25.43
CA ARG A 606 -5.98 18.56 25.27
C ARG A 606 -4.60 17.93 25.33
N GLY A 607 -4.39 16.86 26.09
CA GLY A 607 -3.16 16.08 26.10
C GLY A 607 -2.79 15.50 24.73
N ASP A 608 -3.76 14.95 23.99
CA ASP A 608 -3.51 14.50 22.61
C ASP A 608 -3.18 15.64 21.64
N LEU A 609 -3.84 16.78 21.77
CA LEU A 609 -3.48 17.97 20.99
C LEU A 609 -2.06 18.45 21.31
N MET A 610 -1.67 18.45 22.58
CA MET A 610 -0.31 18.81 23.02
C MET A 610 0.74 17.88 22.41
N ARG A 611 0.50 16.57 22.43
CA ARG A 611 1.37 15.58 21.77
C ARG A 611 1.56 15.87 20.29
N ARG A 612 0.49 16.30 19.58
CA ARG A 612 0.55 16.64 18.14
C ARG A 612 1.34 17.92 17.90
N ARG A 613 1.16 18.96 18.75
CA ARG A 613 1.94 20.20 18.70
C ARG A 613 3.44 19.92 18.94
N LEU A 614 3.75 19.08 19.93
CA LEU A 614 5.12 18.61 20.19
C LEU A 614 5.72 17.91 18.96
N LYS A 615 4.98 16.97 18.34
CA LYS A 615 5.42 16.26 17.14
C LYS A 615 5.65 17.20 15.95
N ALA A 616 4.85 18.23 15.80
CA ALA A 616 4.95 19.21 14.73
C ALA A 616 6.00 20.30 15.00
N GLY A 617 6.65 20.30 16.17
CA GLY A 617 7.57 21.38 16.58
C GLY A 617 6.87 22.73 16.79
N GLN A 618 5.57 22.71 17.08
CA GLN A 618 4.71 23.91 17.22
C GLN A 618 4.54 24.36 18.67
N ILE A 619 5.48 24.00 19.54
CA ILE A 619 5.46 24.40 20.95
C ILE A 619 6.89 24.66 21.43
N ALA A 620 7.08 25.76 22.12
CA ALA A 620 8.35 26.12 22.72
C ALA A 620 8.55 25.45 24.09
N ARG A 621 9.82 25.31 24.48
CA ARG A 621 10.19 24.76 25.79
C ARG A 621 9.57 25.57 26.93
N GLU A 622 9.65 26.88 26.82
CA GLU A 622 9.17 27.84 27.81
C GLU A 622 7.66 27.65 28.06
N GLU A 623 6.85 27.49 27.02
CA GLU A 623 5.41 27.25 27.14
C GLU A 623 5.11 25.97 27.93
N VAL A 624 5.85 24.89 27.67
CA VAL A 624 5.66 23.62 28.40
C VAL A 624 6.06 23.76 29.87
N VAL A 625 7.21 24.40 30.13
CA VAL A 625 7.71 24.64 31.49
C VAL A 625 6.71 25.48 32.29
N ASP A 626 6.21 26.57 31.72
CA ASP A 626 5.23 27.46 32.37
C ASP A 626 3.93 26.76 32.69
N LEU A 627 3.44 25.89 31.77
CA LEU A 627 2.26 25.05 32.04
C LEU A 627 2.49 24.07 33.20
N CYS A 628 3.68 23.43 33.26
CA CYS A 628 4.04 22.53 34.36
C CYS A 628 4.11 23.26 35.70
N LEU A 629 4.71 24.45 35.73
CA LEU A 629 4.77 25.29 36.95
C LEU A 629 3.36 25.75 37.38
N SER A 630 2.51 26.10 36.43
CA SER A 630 1.11 26.48 36.68
C SER A 630 0.29 25.33 37.22
N ALA A 631 0.65 24.10 36.86
CA ALA A 631 0.06 22.86 37.41
C ALA A 631 0.58 22.48 38.80
N GLY A 632 1.50 23.27 39.40
CA GLY A 632 2.02 23.09 40.76
C GLY A 632 3.29 22.21 40.85
N HIS A 633 3.92 21.88 39.70
CA HIS A 633 5.17 21.12 39.70
C HIS A 633 6.40 22.00 40.01
N SER A 634 7.45 21.38 40.56
CA SER A 634 8.72 22.05 40.81
C SER A 634 9.44 22.41 39.48
N PRO A 635 10.32 23.43 39.48
CA PRO A 635 11.13 23.77 38.32
C PRO A 635 11.96 22.60 37.76
N GLU A 636 12.46 21.72 38.66
CA GLU A 636 13.21 20.52 38.30
C GLU A 636 12.28 19.50 37.59
N THR A 637 11.10 19.26 38.11
CA THR A 637 10.09 18.38 37.50
C THR A 637 9.66 18.91 36.11
N ALA A 638 9.44 20.22 35.99
CA ALA A 638 9.10 20.86 34.73
C ALA A 638 10.21 20.71 33.68
N ARG A 639 11.47 20.94 34.08
CA ARG A 639 12.63 20.75 33.19
C ARG A 639 12.78 19.30 32.73
N ARG A 640 12.72 18.34 33.66
CA ARG A 640 12.78 16.89 33.34
C ARG A 640 11.60 16.45 32.49
N GLY A 641 10.40 16.97 32.76
CA GLY A 641 9.21 16.74 31.97
C GLY A 641 9.40 17.17 30.50
N TRP A 642 9.94 18.35 30.28
CA TRP A 642 10.28 18.82 28.92
C TRP A 642 11.30 17.92 28.23
N GLU A 643 12.41 17.59 28.90
CA GLU A 643 13.46 16.71 28.34
C GLU A 643 12.88 15.36 27.91
N LEU A 644 12.00 14.80 28.71
CA LEU A 644 11.33 13.55 28.43
C LEU A 644 10.35 13.66 27.25
N LEU A 645 9.44 14.65 27.27
CA LEU A 645 8.45 14.86 26.21
C LEU A 645 9.11 15.21 24.87
N SER A 646 10.11 16.09 24.85
CA SER A 646 10.80 16.49 23.63
C SER A 646 11.63 15.36 23.03
N GLY A 647 12.21 14.49 23.85
CA GLY A 647 12.95 13.31 23.40
C GLY A 647 12.09 12.27 22.67
N TYR A 648 10.80 12.21 22.98
CA TYR A 648 9.84 11.27 22.38
C TYR A 648 8.84 11.91 21.41
N ALA A 649 8.85 13.25 21.24
CA ALA A 649 7.91 13.97 20.39
C ALA A 649 7.94 13.52 18.92
N GLY A 650 9.09 13.09 18.42
CA GLY A 650 9.25 12.70 17.01
C GLY A 650 8.55 11.39 16.63
N TYR A 651 8.44 10.42 17.53
CA TYR A 651 7.96 9.09 17.13
C TYR A 651 7.56 8.20 18.32
N GLY A 652 6.30 8.18 18.67
CA GLY A 652 5.72 7.13 19.52
C GLY A 652 4.94 6.11 18.69
N PHE A 653 4.83 4.88 19.14
CA PHE A 653 3.97 3.87 18.54
C PHE A 653 2.57 3.94 19.19
N CYS A 654 1.49 3.75 18.44
CA CYS A 654 0.15 3.71 19.01
C CYS A 654 -0.03 2.44 19.85
N LYS A 655 -0.42 2.55 21.12
CA LYS A 655 -0.58 1.40 22.03
C LYS A 655 -1.62 0.42 21.52
N ALA A 656 -2.77 0.93 21.08
CA ALA A 656 -3.84 0.12 20.53
C ALA A 656 -3.37 -0.68 19.30
N HIS A 657 -2.60 -0.07 18.41
CA HIS A 657 -2.02 -0.73 17.25
C HIS A 657 -0.99 -1.80 17.64
N ALA A 658 -0.13 -1.50 18.62
CA ALA A 658 0.83 -2.47 19.16
C ALA A 658 0.12 -3.69 19.75
N MET A 659 -0.97 -3.47 20.49
CA MET A 659 -1.78 -4.54 21.08
C MET A 659 -2.46 -5.41 20.02
N THR A 660 -3.05 -4.82 18.97
CA THR A 660 -3.66 -5.59 17.86
C THR A 660 -2.64 -6.50 17.20
N TYR A 661 -1.46 -5.98 16.88
CA TYR A 661 -0.40 -6.78 16.24
C TYR A 661 0.24 -7.80 17.18
N ALA A 662 0.35 -7.49 18.47
CA ALA A 662 0.78 -8.47 19.47
C ALA A 662 -0.22 -9.63 19.58
N PHE A 663 -1.53 -9.31 19.52
CA PHE A 663 -2.60 -10.30 19.51
C PHE A 663 -2.47 -11.25 18.32
N GLU A 664 -2.38 -10.72 17.10
CA GLU A 664 -2.20 -11.52 15.87
C GLU A 664 -0.93 -12.38 15.92
N ALA A 665 0.18 -11.78 16.39
CA ALA A 665 1.45 -12.49 16.54
C ALA A 665 1.37 -13.64 17.55
N CYS A 666 0.70 -13.43 18.70
CA CYS A 666 0.53 -14.46 19.72
C CYS A 666 -0.39 -15.60 19.25
N VAL A 667 -1.49 -15.26 18.57
CA VAL A 667 -2.38 -16.28 17.97
C VAL A 667 -1.60 -17.14 16.97
N PHE A 668 -0.85 -16.51 16.07
CA PHE A 668 -0.08 -17.25 15.07
C PHE A 668 1.10 -18.02 15.69
N ALA A 669 1.77 -17.47 16.71
CA ALA A 669 2.81 -18.19 17.44
C ALA A 669 2.26 -19.46 18.12
N GLY A 670 1.04 -19.38 18.67
CA GLY A 670 0.34 -20.53 19.20
C GLY A 670 0.01 -21.58 18.13
N LEU A 671 -0.45 -21.17 16.96
CA LEU A 671 -0.66 -22.06 15.83
C LEU A 671 0.67 -22.71 15.37
N LYS A 672 1.75 -21.92 15.27
CA LYS A 672 3.08 -22.44 14.91
C LYS A 672 3.59 -23.44 15.95
N ALA A 673 3.34 -23.23 17.22
CA ALA A 673 3.78 -24.13 18.28
C ALA A 673 3.01 -25.46 18.29
N ARG A 674 1.71 -25.44 17.99
CA ARG A 674 0.83 -26.63 18.05
C ARG A 674 0.67 -27.37 16.73
N ARG A 675 0.64 -26.62 15.59
CA ARG A 675 0.43 -27.15 14.22
C ARG A 675 1.52 -26.62 13.27
N PRO A 676 2.80 -26.93 13.49
CA PRO A 676 3.91 -26.25 12.84
C PRO A 676 3.88 -26.36 11.30
N ALA A 677 3.55 -27.52 10.74
CA ALA A 677 3.46 -27.70 9.29
C ALA A 677 2.35 -26.83 8.67
N HIS A 678 1.19 -26.78 9.29
CA HIS A 678 0.06 -25.96 8.84
C HIS A 678 0.39 -24.47 8.92
N ALA A 679 0.99 -24.03 10.02
CA ALA A 679 1.39 -22.62 10.19
C ALA A 679 2.44 -22.19 9.16
N MET A 680 3.49 -23.00 8.94
CA MET A 680 4.52 -22.68 7.96
C MET A 680 3.96 -22.69 6.53
N ALA A 681 3.14 -23.67 6.18
CA ALA A 681 2.48 -23.74 4.88
C ALA A 681 1.57 -22.54 4.64
N ALA A 682 0.73 -22.19 5.61
CA ALA A 682 -0.20 -21.05 5.53
C ALA A 682 0.55 -19.72 5.40
N PHE A 683 1.63 -19.54 6.16
CA PHE A 683 2.44 -18.32 6.08
C PHE A 683 3.13 -18.17 4.72
N MET A 684 3.68 -19.25 4.20
CA MET A 684 4.28 -19.28 2.86
C MET A 684 3.22 -19.03 1.76
N ALA A 685 2.04 -19.64 1.88
CA ALA A 685 0.92 -19.46 0.96
C ALA A 685 0.39 -18.02 0.94
N ALA A 686 0.41 -17.34 2.07
CA ALA A 686 0.07 -15.91 2.18
C ALA A 686 1.15 -14.96 1.61
N GLY A 687 2.23 -15.51 1.03
CA GLY A 687 3.32 -14.75 0.42
C GLY A 687 4.50 -14.48 1.35
N GLY A 688 4.52 -15.08 2.54
CA GLY A 688 5.59 -14.89 3.52
C GLY A 688 5.64 -13.47 4.11
N GLY A 689 6.78 -13.08 4.65
CA GLY A 689 6.97 -11.78 5.31
C GLY A 689 8.33 -11.16 5.04
N PHE A 690 9.18 -11.12 6.06
CA PHE A 690 10.50 -10.47 6.01
C PHE A 690 11.53 -11.23 5.17
N TYR A 691 11.47 -12.56 5.18
CA TYR A 691 12.44 -13.45 4.54
C TYR A 691 11.97 -13.95 3.17
N THR A 692 12.90 -14.56 2.44
CA THR A 692 12.58 -15.32 1.22
C THR A 692 11.94 -16.67 1.57
N GLN A 693 11.21 -17.25 0.63
CA GLN A 693 10.57 -18.57 0.80
C GLN A 693 11.56 -19.67 1.22
N ALA A 694 12.80 -19.57 0.76
CA ALA A 694 13.86 -20.51 1.13
C ALA A 694 14.14 -20.54 2.64
N VAL A 695 14.13 -19.39 3.31
CA VAL A 695 14.35 -19.31 4.76
C VAL A 695 13.20 -19.97 5.55
N TYR A 696 11.96 -19.82 5.06
CA TYR A 696 10.80 -20.47 5.70
C TYR A 696 10.85 -21.99 5.53
N VAL A 697 11.31 -22.50 4.40
CA VAL A 697 11.51 -23.93 4.20
C VAL A 697 12.57 -24.48 5.17
N GLU A 698 13.69 -23.75 5.32
CA GLU A 698 14.73 -24.17 6.25
C GLU A 698 14.29 -24.05 7.71
N GLU A 699 13.47 -23.05 8.05
CA GLU A 699 12.85 -22.99 9.37
C GLU A 699 11.93 -24.20 9.62
N ALA A 700 11.10 -24.57 8.63
CA ALA A 700 10.26 -25.77 8.73
C ALA A 700 11.11 -27.02 8.91
N ARG A 701 12.23 -27.15 8.19
CA ARG A 701 13.17 -28.26 8.32
C ARG A 701 13.79 -28.33 9.72
N ARG A 702 14.23 -27.22 10.30
CA ARG A 702 14.73 -27.11 11.68
C ARG A 702 13.68 -27.48 12.74
N MET A 703 12.39 -27.30 12.40
CA MET A 703 11.29 -27.76 13.25
C MET A 703 10.97 -29.26 13.10
N GLY A 704 11.75 -30.00 12.30
CA GLY A 704 11.52 -31.43 12.05
C GLY A 704 10.43 -31.71 11.03
N ILE A 705 9.94 -30.71 10.29
CA ILE A 705 8.91 -30.88 9.27
C ILE A 705 9.56 -31.41 7.99
N ARG A 706 9.04 -32.53 7.49
CA ARG A 706 9.45 -33.06 6.18
C ARG A 706 8.97 -32.14 5.07
N ILE A 707 9.89 -31.79 4.14
CA ILE A 707 9.57 -30.98 2.96
C ILE A 707 9.29 -31.93 1.78
N VAL A 708 8.18 -31.72 1.09
CA VAL A 708 7.74 -32.57 -0.03
C VAL A 708 7.67 -31.73 -1.30
N SER A 709 8.16 -32.32 -2.40
CA SER A 709 8.09 -31.70 -3.73
C SER A 709 6.64 -31.41 -4.15
N PRO A 710 6.39 -30.43 -5.01
CA PRO A 710 5.06 -30.18 -5.55
C PRO A 710 4.65 -31.35 -6.49
N GLY A 711 3.66 -32.16 -6.09
CA GLY A 711 3.22 -33.30 -6.88
C GLY A 711 2.43 -32.89 -8.13
N VAL A 712 2.66 -33.57 -9.27
CA VAL A 712 1.95 -33.27 -10.53
C VAL A 712 0.44 -33.55 -10.41
N ASN A 713 0.04 -34.58 -9.66
CA ASN A 713 -1.37 -34.92 -9.42
C ASN A 713 -1.92 -34.33 -8.11
N THR A 714 -1.10 -34.29 -7.07
CA THR A 714 -1.53 -33.90 -5.72
C THR A 714 -1.20 -32.45 -5.38
N GLY A 715 -0.22 -31.81 -6.06
CA GLY A 715 0.24 -30.45 -5.75
C GLY A 715 -0.78 -29.37 -6.04
N GLY A 716 -0.83 -28.36 -5.17
CA GLY A 716 -1.58 -27.12 -5.37
C GLY A 716 -0.74 -26.00 -6.00
N TRP A 717 -1.41 -24.88 -6.29
CA TRP A 717 -0.70 -23.64 -6.65
C TRP A 717 0.15 -23.12 -5.50
N LEU A 718 -0.41 -23.10 -4.29
CA LEU A 718 0.22 -22.65 -3.05
C LEU A 718 0.77 -23.84 -2.23
N CYS A 719 1.70 -23.55 -1.31
CA CYS A 719 2.17 -24.50 -0.31
C CYS A 719 1.02 -24.95 0.60
N ARG A 720 1.05 -26.19 1.04
CA ARG A 720 0.07 -26.75 1.98
C ARG A 720 0.69 -27.77 2.92
N ALA A 721 0.09 -27.98 4.08
CA ALA A 721 0.41 -29.11 4.91
C ALA A 721 -0.24 -30.37 4.35
N THR A 722 0.40 -31.51 4.48
CA THR A 722 -0.18 -32.81 4.21
C THR A 722 -0.84 -33.36 5.46
N GLU A 723 -1.69 -34.39 5.33
CA GLU A 723 -2.33 -35.08 6.45
C GLU A 723 -1.30 -35.70 7.42
N GLU A 724 -0.13 -36.08 6.89
CA GLU A 724 1.00 -36.63 7.67
C GLU A 724 1.83 -35.53 8.38
N GLY A 725 1.44 -34.27 8.28
CA GLY A 725 2.17 -33.18 8.92
C GLY A 725 3.42 -32.73 8.16
N SER A 726 3.57 -33.06 6.88
CA SER A 726 4.66 -32.59 6.02
C SER A 726 4.29 -31.26 5.35
N LEU A 727 5.29 -30.48 4.92
CA LEU A 727 5.12 -29.26 4.12
C LEU A 727 5.28 -29.62 2.63
N MET A 728 4.20 -29.65 1.88
CA MET A 728 4.21 -29.78 0.43
C MET A 728 4.34 -28.39 -0.21
N LEU A 729 5.36 -28.24 -1.07
CA LEU A 729 5.61 -27.01 -1.81
C LEU A 729 4.55 -26.78 -2.88
N GLY A 730 4.23 -25.52 -3.16
CA GLY A 730 3.31 -25.14 -4.23
C GLY A 730 3.97 -25.13 -5.61
N MET A 731 3.23 -25.49 -6.67
CA MET A 731 3.71 -25.39 -8.06
C MET A 731 4.03 -23.97 -8.48
N GLY A 732 3.38 -22.95 -7.87
CA GLY A 732 3.68 -21.54 -8.11
C GLY A 732 5.11 -21.10 -7.75
N LEU A 733 5.88 -21.95 -7.04
CA LEU A 733 7.30 -21.72 -6.75
C LEU A 733 8.22 -22.10 -7.93
N ILE A 734 7.73 -22.86 -8.91
CA ILE A 734 8.52 -23.29 -10.07
C ILE A 734 8.67 -22.11 -11.03
N LYS A 735 9.89 -21.71 -11.35
CA LYS A 735 10.17 -20.61 -12.28
C LYS A 735 9.56 -20.90 -13.65
N GLY A 736 8.78 -19.95 -14.15
CA GLY A 736 8.06 -20.09 -15.43
C GLY A 736 6.67 -20.71 -15.31
N MET A 737 6.26 -21.20 -14.12
CA MET A 737 4.90 -21.65 -13.86
C MET A 737 4.01 -20.41 -13.61
N GLY A 738 3.04 -20.16 -14.48
CA GLY A 738 1.99 -19.16 -14.30
C GLY A 738 0.67 -19.84 -13.92
N GLU A 739 -0.33 -19.04 -13.51
CA GLU A 739 -1.67 -19.57 -13.19
C GLU A 739 -2.34 -20.25 -14.40
N SER A 740 -2.09 -19.75 -15.61
CA SER A 740 -2.56 -20.35 -16.87
C SER A 740 -1.99 -21.76 -17.06
N GLU A 741 -0.68 -21.91 -16.91
CA GLU A 741 0.01 -23.19 -17.04
C GLU A 741 -0.41 -24.17 -15.94
N PHE A 742 -0.52 -23.71 -14.69
CA PHE A 742 -1.08 -24.51 -13.60
C PHE A 742 -2.52 -24.94 -13.89
N GLY A 743 -3.33 -24.06 -14.49
CA GLY A 743 -4.69 -24.37 -14.94
C GLY A 743 -4.73 -25.55 -15.90
N LYS A 744 -3.83 -25.57 -16.90
CA LYS A 744 -3.68 -26.69 -17.85
C LYS A 744 -3.30 -28.00 -17.15
N VAL A 745 -2.30 -27.94 -16.25
CA VAL A 745 -1.89 -29.11 -15.44
C VAL A 745 -3.08 -29.63 -14.63
N ARG A 746 -3.80 -28.76 -13.93
CA ARG A 746 -4.93 -29.14 -13.09
C ARG A 746 -6.08 -29.80 -13.88
N GLN A 747 -6.38 -29.28 -15.06
CA GLN A 747 -7.45 -29.79 -15.92
C GLN A 747 -7.12 -31.18 -16.52
N ALA A 748 -5.84 -31.43 -16.79
CA ALA A 748 -5.38 -32.68 -17.43
C ALA A 748 -5.08 -33.83 -16.43
N ARG A 749 -5.23 -33.61 -15.13
CA ARG A 749 -5.08 -34.69 -14.10
C ARG A 749 -6.13 -35.77 -14.24
N PRO A 750 -5.79 -37.06 -13.93
CA PRO A 750 -4.51 -37.53 -13.42
C PRO A 750 -3.47 -37.83 -14.52
N PHE A 751 -2.20 -37.54 -14.26
CA PHE A 751 -1.07 -37.93 -15.11
C PHE A 751 -0.56 -39.29 -14.67
N LEU A 752 -0.33 -40.17 -15.65
CA LEU A 752 0.24 -41.51 -15.44
C LEU A 752 1.73 -41.61 -15.80
N SER A 753 2.23 -40.58 -16.53
CA SER A 753 3.63 -40.47 -16.92
C SER A 753 4.06 -39.01 -17.00
N PRO A 754 5.39 -38.71 -16.86
CA PRO A 754 5.90 -37.36 -17.00
C PRO A 754 5.65 -36.75 -18.40
N ALA A 755 5.63 -37.58 -19.46
CA ALA A 755 5.37 -37.11 -20.83
C ALA A 755 3.98 -36.44 -21.00
N GLY A 756 2.97 -36.90 -20.24
CA GLY A 756 1.59 -36.42 -20.33
C GLY A 756 1.43 -34.91 -20.13
N VAL A 757 2.35 -34.26 -19.40
CA VAL A 757 2.26 -32.78 -19.23
C VAL A 757 2.54 -32.05 -20.56
N ARG A 758 3.26 -32.67 -21.48
CA ARG A 758 3.51 -32.14 -22.84
C ARG A 758 2.22 -32.18 -23.67
N ASP A 759 1.44 -33.25 -23.50
CA ASP A 759 0.15 -33.42 -24.16
C ASP A 759 -0.90 -32.43 -23.61
N ALA A 760 -0.74 -32.03 -22.35
CA ALA A 760 -1.52 -30.93 -21.74
C ALA A 760 -1.10 -29.51 -22.19
N GLY A 761 -0.14 -29.39 -23.13
CA GLY A 761 0.28 -28.12 -23.69
C GLY A 761 1.32 -27.36 -22.85
N ILE A 762 2.01 -28.03 -21.93
CA ILE A 762 3.12 -27.42 -21.16
C ILE A 762 4.39 -27.38 -22.01
N GLY A 763 5.02 -26.21 -22.12
CA GLY A 763 6.24 -26.01 -22.89
C GLY A 763 7.43 -26.86 -22.39
N PRO A 764 8.41 -27.22 -23.26
CA PRO A 764 9.50 -28.14 -22.89
C PRO A 764 10.41 -27.63 -21.76
N VAL A 765 10.61 -26.31 -21.69
CA VAL A 765 11.44 -25.67 -20.64
C VAL A 765 10.74 -25.83 -19.29
N LEU A 766 9.47 -25.50 -19.21
CA LEU A 766 8.70 -25.61 -17.97
C LEU A 766 8.50 -27.06 -17.56
N ALA A 767 8.20 -27.97 -18.50
CA ALA A 767 8.09 -29.41 -18.21
C ALA A 767 9.39 -29.99 -17.64
N SER A 768 10.57 -29.55 -18.16
CA SER A 768 11.87 -29.90 -17.60
C SER A 768 12.09 -29.33 -16.21
N ALA A 769 11.66 -28.08 -15.95
CA ALA A 769 11.71 -27.47 -14.64
C ALA A 769 10.83 -28.22 -13.63
N MET A 770 9.63 -28.67 -14.03
CA MET A 770 8.75 -29.51 -13.20
C MET A 770 9.41 -30.85 -12.84
N ALA A 771 10.10 -31.50 -13.80
CA ALA A 771 10.82 -32.73 -13.54
C ALA A 771 11.99 -32.52 -12.56
N MET A 772 12.77 -31.45 -12.73
CA MET A 772 13.88 -31.11 -11.82
C MET A 772 13.37 -30.70 -10.42
N ALA A 773 12.18 -30.08 -10.32
CA ALA A 773 11.54 -29.76 -9.06
C ALA A 773 10.98 -30.97 -8.32
N GLY A 774 10.94 -32.16 -8.96
CA GLY A 774 10.40 -33.39 -8.35
C GLY A 774 8.89 -33.54 -8.47
N CYS A 775 8.23 -32.86 -9.42
CA CYS A 775 6.78 -32.96 -9.58
C CYS A 775 6.31 -34.38 -9.90
N PHE A 776 7.17 -35.23 -10.44
CA PHE A 776 6.84 -36.59 -10.84
C PHE A 776 7.34 -37.66 -9.84
N ASP A 777 7.94 -37.24 -8.70
CA ASP A 777 8.41 -38.15 -7.65
C ASP A 777 7.24 -39.04 -7.14
N GLU A 778 6.02 -38.52 -7.11
CA GLU A 778 4.81 -39.27 -6.72
C GLU A 778 4.38 -40.37 -7.71
N LEU A 779 4.91 -40.35 -8.94
CA LEU A 779 4.68 -41.41 -9.95
C LEU A 779 5.69 -42.56 -9.84
N GLY A 780 6.64 -42.48 -8.89
CA GLY A 780 7.68 -43.49 -8.71
C GLY A 780 8.75 -43.46 -9.80
N VAL A 781 8.86 -42.37 -10.55
CA VAL A 781 9.83 -42.16 -11.65
C VAL A 781 11.00 -41.35 -11.14
N SER A 782 12.24 -41.77 -11.44
CA SER A 782 13.42 -40.98 -11.09
C SER A 782 13.45 -39.65 -11.83
N ARG A 783 14.06 -38.63 -11.25
CA ARG A 783 14.13 -37.27 -11.88
C ARG A 783 14.87 -37.28 -13.22
N PRO A 784 16.01 -38.00 -13.40
CA PRO A 784 16.63 -38.14 -14.71
C PRO A 784 15.69 -38.75 -15.77
N GLU A 785 14.94 -39.79 -15.40
CA GLU A 785 13.95 -40.42 -16.29
C GLU A 785 12.81 -39.47 -16.63
N ALA A 786 12.31 -38.73 -15.65
CA ALA A 786 11.28 -37.69 -15.87
C ALA A 786 11.76 -36.58 -16.83
N VAL A 787 12.99 -36.07 -16.64
CA VAL A 787 13.61 -35.09 -17.55
C VAL A 787 13.75 -35.64 -18.96
N TRP A 788 14.19 -36.92 -19.08
CA TRP A 788 14.29 -37.59 -20.36
C TRP A 788 12.92 -37.70 -21.03
N ALA A 789 11.89 -38.20 -20.32
CA ALA A 789 10.56 -38.41 -20.84
C ALA A 789 9.92 -37.12 -21.40
N VAL A 790 10.02 -35.99 -20.68
CA VAL A 790 9.47 -34.71 -21.14
C VAL A 790 10.24 -34.09 -22.30
N LYS A 791 11.58 -34.32 -22.40
CA LYS A 791 12.40 -33.85 -23.51
C LYS A 791 12.26 -34.70 -24.78
N SER A 792 12.21 -36.02 -24.64
CA SER A 792 12.06 -36.96 -25.77
C SER A 792 10.74 -36.70 -26.52
N ARG A 793 9.67 -36.47 -25.79
CA ARG A 793 8.36 -36.09 -26.36
C ARG A 793 8.44 -34.78 -27.17
N ALA A 794 9.32 -33.86 -26.75
CA ALA A 794 9.46 -32.54 -27.43
C ALA A 794 10.23 -32.64 -28.76
N THR A 795 11.14 -33.60 -28.88
CA THR A 795 12.02 -33.70 -30.06
C THR A 795 11.45 -34.58 -31.17
N GLY A 796 10.41 -35.40 -30.86
CA GLY A 796 9.88 -36.39 -31.83
C GLY A 796 10.89 -37.46 -32.25
N LEU A 797 12.05 -37.52 -31.62
CA LEU A 797 13.16 -38.40 -31.97
C LEU A 797 12.92 -39.90 -31.62
N PHE A 798 11.93 -40.15 -30.77
CA PHE A 798 11.61 -41.49 -30.32
C PHE A 798 10.16 -41.85 -30.61
N PRO A 799 9.84 -43.06 -31.08
CA PRO A 799 8.46 -43.52 -31.27
C PRO A 799 7.68 -43.52 -29.96
N GLU A 800 6.36 -43.33 -30.06
CA GLU A 800 5.45 -43.46 -28.91
C GLU A 800 5.58 -44.85 -28.31
N GLY A 801 5.70 -44.92 -26.96
CA GLY A 801 5.78 -46.22 -26.23
C GLY A 801 7.18 -46.72 -25.92
N VAL A 802 8.24 -46.01 -26.31
CA VAL A 802 9.61 -46.37 -25.88
C VAL A 802 9.77 -45.98 -24.40
N PRO A 803 9.97 -46.96 -23.49
CA PRO A 803 10.17 -46.63 -22.08
C PRO A 803 11.46 -45.82 -21.89
N PRO A 804 11.53 -44.94 -20.92
CA PRO A 804 12.75 -44.23 -20.58
C PRO A 804 13.84 -45.22 -20.24
N PRO A 805 15.11 -44.98 -20.63
CA PRO A 805 16.21 -45.79 -20.17
C PRO A 805 16.30 -45.74 -18.63
N GLN A 806 16.70 -46.83 -18.00
CA GLN A 806 16.99 -46.82 -16.57
C GLN A 806 18.20 -45.92 -16.31
N LEU A 807 17.91 -44.74 -15.79
CA LEU A 807 18.94 -43.72 -15.49
C LEU A 807 19.19 -43.69 -13.97
N PRO A 808 20.47 -43.66 -13.56
CA PRO A 808 20.77 -43.51 -12.13
C PRO A 808 20.22 -42.17 -11.60
N GLU A 809 19.74 -42.18 -10.35
CA GLU A 809 19.24 -40.98 -9.71
C GLU A 809 20.37 -39.92 -9.61
N TYR A 810 19.99 -38.65 -9.65
CA TYR A 810 20.93 -37.55 -9.45
C TYR A 810 21.56 -37.62 -8.05
N THR A 811 22.82 -37.27 -7.95
CA THR A 811 23.49 -37.09 -6.66
C THR A 811 22.79 -35.99 -5.86
N SER A 812 22.87 -36.03 -4.53
CA SER A 812 22.27 -34.98 -3.65
C SER A 812 22.76 -33.59 -4.02
N ALA A 813 24.05 -33.43 -4.36
CA ALA A 813 24.58 -32.13 -4.80
C ALA A 813 23.94 -31.63 -6.11
N TYR A 814 23.73 -32.51 -7.09
CA TYR A 814 23.06 -32.15 -8.34
C TYR A 814 21.57 -31.80 -8.09
N ARG A 815 20.86 -32.59 -7.27
CA ARG A 815 19.48 -32.31 -6.91
C ARG A 815 19.32 -30.94 -6.26
N VAL A 816 20.15 -30.64 -5.27
CA VAL A 816 20.15 -29.31 -4.59
C VAL A 816 20.37 -28.20 -5.61
N ARG A 817 21.34 -28.32 -6.52
CA ARG A 817 21.58 -27.30 -7.56
C ARG A 817 20.39 -27.15 -8.50
N ALA A 818 19.82 -28.26 -8.98
CA ALA A 818 18.67 -28.27 -9.87
C ALA A 818 17.45 -27.60 -9.21
N GLU A 819 17.16 -27.96 -7.97
CA GLU A 819 16.04 -27.39 -7.20
C GLU A 819 16.22 -25.88 -6.95
N ILE A 820 17.42 -25.42 -6.59
CA ILE A 820 17.73 -23.99 -6.46
C ILE A 820 17.55 -23.27 -7.80
N LEU A 821 18.00 -23.85 -8.90
CA LEU A 821 17.87 -23.26 -10.23
C LEU A 821 16.40 -23.05 -10.60
N VAL A 822 15.55 -24.05 -10.38
CA VAL A 822 14.15 -24.05 -10.85
C VAL A 822 13.16 -23.51 -9.84
N MET A 823 13.43 -23.55 -8.51
CA MET A 823 12.53 -23.08 -7.44
C MET A 823 13.16 -22.07 -6.49
N GLY A 824 14.50 -22.00 -6.40
CA GLY A 824 15.20 -21.26 -5.36
C GLY A 824 15.15 -21.89 -3.96
N ILE A 825 14.66 -23.14 -3.85
CA ILE A 825 14.36 -23.86 -2.61
C ILE A 825 14.80 -25.30 -2.77
N THR A 826 15.16 -25.97 -1.67
CA THR A 826 15.55 -27.39 -1.69
C THR A 826 14.56 -28.24 -0.90
N THR A 827 14.30 -29.45 -1.39
CA THR A 827 13.34 -30.38 -0.76
C THR A 827 14.01 -31.41 0.16
N ALA A 828 15.14 -32.00 -0.25
CA ALA A 828 15.75 -33.11 0.46
C ALA A 828 16.63 -32.69 1.66
N VAL A 829 17.58 -31.79 1.43
CA VAL A 829 18.59 -31.38 2.41
C VAL A 829 18.84 -29.87 2.36
N HIS A 830 19.44 -29.33 3.42
CA HIS A 830 19.88 -27.95 3.42
C HIS A 830 21.00 -27.74 2.38
N PRO A 831 21.02 -26.61 1.63
CA PRO A 831 22.02 -26.38 0.58
C PRO A 831 23.48 -26.53 1.02
N LEU A 832 23.80 -26.22 2.27
CA LEU A 832 25.17 -26.36 2.80
C LEU A 832 25.58 -27.79 3.11
N GLU A 833 24.65 -28.71 3.26
CA GLU A 833 24.96 -30.11 3.58
C GLU A 833 25.62 -30.86 2.40
N VAL A 834 25.51 -30.33 1.19
CA VAL A 834 26.19 -30.88 0.00
C VAL A 834 27.54 -30.23 -0.28
N LEU A 835 27.99 -29.31 0.57
CA LEU A 835 29.28 -28.66 0.50
C LEU A 835 30.18 -29.13 1.65
N GLU A 836 31.49 -29.11 1.40
CA GLU A 836 32.47 -29.41 2.45
C GLU A 836 32.53 -28.21 3.40
N ARG A 837 32.34 -28.47 4.69
CA ARG A 837 32.37 -27.43 5.73
C ARG A 837 33.81 -26.96 5.92
N PRO A 838 34.08 -25.64 5.85
CA PRO A 838 35.42 -25.10 6.12
C PRO A 838 35.87 -25.43 7.55
N ARG A 839 37.16 -25.79 7.69
CA ARG A 839 37.76 -26.11 8.99
C ARG A 839 37.65 -24.93 9.94
N ASP A 840 37.64 -25.20 11.21
CA ASP A 840 37.58 -24.21 12.31
C ASP A 840 36.34 -23.31 12.30
N THR A 841 35.21 -23.75 11.70
CA THR A 841 33.94 -23.07 11.80
C THR A 841 33.00 -23.76 12.78
N VAL A 842 32.26 -22.98 13.59
CA VAL A 842 31.26 -23.50 14.52
C VAL A 842 29.85 -23.41 13.93
N PRO A 843 28.89 -24.27 14.34
CA PRO A 843 27.50 -24.13 13.98
C PRO A 843 26.92 -22.76 14.35
N VAL A 844 26.00 -22.26 13.53
CA VAL A 844 25.32 -20.97 13.81
C VAL A 844 24.55 -21.01 15.13
N SER A 845 23.99 -22.16 15.51
CA SER A 845 23.30 -22.36 16.80
C SER A 845 24.23 -22.23 18.02
N GLU A 846 25.54 -22.46 17.83
CA GLU A 846 26.54 -22.35 18.89
C GLU A 846 27.20 -20.97 18.94
N ALA A 847 26.80 -20.05 18.08
CA ALA A 847 27.28 -18.66 18.01
C ALA A 847 26.81 -17.85 19.24
N SER A 848 27.19 -18.24 20.45
CA SER A 848 26.81 -17.60 21.71
C SER A 848 28.01 -17.50 22.65
N GLY A 849 27.92 -16.58 23.63
CA GLY A 849 28.99 -16.35 24.59
C GLY A 849 29.92 -15.21 24.19
N THR A 850 31.03 -15.07 24.95
CA THR A 850 32.08 -14.08 24.71
C THR A 850 33.27 -14.76 24.03
N GLY A 851 33.86 -14.12 23.05
CA GLY A 851 35.07 -14.66 22.39
C GLY A 851 35.09 -14.46 20.89
N THR A 852 36.08 -15.09 20.26
CA THR A 852 36.27 -15.07 18.81
C THR A 852 36.02 -16.45 18.23
N PHE A 853 35.19 -16.53 17.18
CA PHE A 853 34.85 -17.77 16.49
C PHE A 853 34.63 -17.49 15.00
N ARG A 854 34.57 -18.55 14.19
CA ARG A 854 34.29 -18.45 12.75
C ARG A 854 32.96 -19.12 12.45
N LEU A 855 32.12 -18.39 11.72
CA LEU A 855 30.84 -18.89 11.19
C LEU A 855 30.95 -19.12 9.70
N TRP A 856 30.31 -20.16 9.21
CA TRP A 856 30.11 -20.39 7.80
C TRP A 856 28.64 -20.58 7.51
N GLY A 857 28.15 -19.89 6.48
CA GLY A 857 26.76 -19.98 6.11
C GLY A 857 26.44 -19.30 4.77
N ARG A 858 25.20 -19.42 4.33
CA ARG A 858 24.67 -18.65 3.23
C ARG A 858 24.05 -17.34 3.73
N ILE A 859 24.06 -16.35 2.87
CA ILE A 859 23.46 -15.05 3.15
C ILE A 859 21.96 -15.14 2.89
N THR A 860 21.12 -14.81 3.87
CA THR A 860 19.66 -14.81 3.76
C THR A 860 19.04 -13.42 3.73
N ALA A 861 19.73 -12.44 4.34
CA ALA A 861 19.35 -11.04 4.28
C ALA A 861 20.57 -10.14 4.55
N ALA A 862 20.55 -8.94 4.01
CA ALA A 862 21.52 -7.89 4.29
C ALA A 862 20.82 -6.54 4.38
N ARG A 863 21.30 -5.67 5.27
CA ARG A 863 20.78 -4.32 5.48
C ARG A 863 21.88 -3.32 5.72
N SER A 864 21.99 -2.33 4.83
CA SER A 864 22.87 -1.17 5.04
C SER A 864 22.30 -0.25 6.12
N LEU A 865 23.21 0.29 6.96
CA LEU A 865 22.90 1.29 8.00
C LEU A 865 23.33 2.71 7.60
N GLY A 866 23.84 2.89 6.38
CA GLY A 866 24.54 4.11 6.00
C GLY A 866 26.00 4.12 6.47
N GLY A 867 26.82 5.04 5.95
CA GLY A 867 28.26 5.09 6.28
C GLY A 867 29.06 3.85 5.88
N GLY A 868 28.46 2.92 5.13
CA GLY A 868 29.10 1.70 4.65
C GLY A 868 29.15 0.55 5.66
N ALA A 869 28.52 0.66 6.82
CA ALA A 869 28.29 -0.43 7.77
C ALA A 869 26.92 -1.09 7.55
N GLY A 870 26.70 -2.30 8.06
CA GLY A 870 25.43 -2.98 7.91
C GLY A 870 25.27 -4.22 8.79
N PHE A 871 24.13 -4.85 8.65
CA PHE A 871 23.85 -6.18 9.19
C PHE A 871 23.77 -7.19 8.07
N LEU A 872 24.31 -8.36 8.31
CA LEU A 872 24.20 -9.52 7.47
C LEU A 872 23.58 -10.65 8.29
N MET A 873 22.65 -11.35 7.68
CA MET A 873 22.10 -12.57 8.26
C MET A 873 22.71 -13.78 7.59
N LEU A 874 23.34 -14.61 8.39
CA LEU A 874 23.97 -15.85 7.98
C LEU A 874 23.14 -17.04 8.47
N GLU A 875 22.92 -18.01 7.59
CA GLU A 875 22.16 -19.23 7.85
C GLU A 875 22.99 -20.47 7.59
N ASP A 876 22.88 -21.45 8.49
CA ASP A 876 23.32 -22.83 8.27
C ASP A 876 22.20 -23.82 8.66
N PRO A 877 22.37 -25.14 8.53
CA PRO A 877 21.35 -26.11 8.93
C PRO A 877 20.87 -25.96 10.36
N THR A 878 21.70 -25.41 11.26
CA THR A 878 21.45 -25.34 12.68
C THR A 878 20.70 -24.07 13.12
N GLY A 879 20.77 -23.00 12.31
CA GLY A 879 20.13 -21.74 12.67
C GLY A 879 20.39 -20.56 11.74
N VAL A 880 19.96 -19.40 12.22
CA VAL A 880 20.12 -18.10 11.56
C VAL A 880 20.68 -17.09 12.56
N GLN A 881 21.75 -16.39 12.20
CA GLN A 881 22.44 -15.45 13.06
C GLN A 881 22.63 -14.09 12.37
N ASP A 882 22.30 -13.03 13.12
CA ASP A 882 22.59 -11.65 12.70
C ASP A 882 24.01 -11.27 13.09
N ILE A 883 24.75 -10.74 12.13
CA ILE A 883 26.14 -10.30 12.30
C ILE A 883 26.21 -8.83 11.91
N PHE A 884 26.76 -8.01 12.79
CA PHE A 884 27.08 -6.62 12.48
C PHE A 884 28.40 -6.56 11.73
N LEU A 885 28.43 -5.91 10.58
CA LEU A 885 29.63 -5.68 9.77
C LEU A 885 30.01 -4.19 9.84
N PRO A 886 31.18 -3.83 10.38
CA PRO A 886 31.76 -2.49 10.25
C PRO A 886 31.96 -2.08 8.79
N SER A 887 32.12 -0.76 8.54
CA SER A 887 32.14 -0.17 7.21
C SER A 887 33.01 -0.87 6.17
N PRO A 888 34.29 -1.22 6.41
CA PRO A 888 35.10 -1.90 5.39
C PRO A 888 34.52 -3.26 5.05
N LEU A 889 34.18 -4.08 6.06
CA LEU A 889 33.75 -5.47 5.89
C LEU A 889 32.38 -5.60 5.24
N TYR A 890 31.48 -4.63 5.45
CA TYR A 890 30.17 -4.66 4.79
C TYR A 890 30.29 -4.45 3.27
N ARG A 891 31.19 -3.53 2.86
CA ARG A 891 31.47 -3.28 1.44
C ARG A 891 32.08 -4.50 0.76
N ASP A 892 33.01 -5.17 1.45
CA ASP A 892 33.64 -6.40 0.92
C ASP A 892 32.59 -7.51 0.79
N ALA A 893 31.72 -7.67 1.79
CA ALA A 893 30.60 -8.62 1.75
C ALA A 893 29.60 -8.29 0.63
N GLU A 894 29.35 -7.02 0.33
CA GLU A 894 28.37 -6.58 -0.69
C GLU A 894 28.69 -7.14 -2.08
N LEU A 895 29.96 -7.37 -2.40
CA LEU A 895 30.40 -8.00 -3.64
C LEU A 895 29.88 -9.44 -3.79
N PHE A 896 29.64 -10.13 -2.67
CA PHE A 896 29.11 -11.51 -2.63
C PHE A 896 27.59 -11.56 -2.49
N LEU A 897 26.94 -10.48 -1.98
CA LEU A 897 25.49 -10.42 -1.79
C LEU A 897 24.69 -10.57 -3.10
N ARG A 898 25.31 -10.30 -4.23
CA ARG A 898 24.70 -10.33 -5.57
C ARG A 898 24.89 -11.66 -6.30
N ARG A 899 25.56 -12.63 -5.69
CA ARG A 899 25.83 -13.95 -6.31
C ARG A 899 24.87 -14.99 -5.72
N ASP A 900 24.02 -15.55 -6.55
CA ASP A 900 23.17 -16.67 -6.17
C ASP A 900 24.02 -17.86 -5.70
N GLY A 901 23.67 -18.44 -4.55
CA GLY A 901 24.40 -19.57 -3.97
C GLY A 901 25.72 -19.22 -3.27
N ALA A 902 26.04 -17.92 -3.09
CA ALA A 902 27.25 -17.54 -2.36
C ALA A 902 27.15 -17.88 -0.88
N THR A 903 28.26 -18.43 -0.35
CA THR A 903 28.45 -18.61 1.09
C THR A 903 29.61 -17.76 1.59
N LEU A 904 29.59 -17.44 2.87
CA LEU A 904 30.67 -16.68 3.51
C LEU A 904 31.22 -17.42 4.72
N VAL A 905 32.53 -17.26 4.95
CA VAL A 905 33.17 -17.56 6.23
C VAL A 905 33.41 -16.22 6.92
N ILE A 906 32.80 -16.00 8.08
CA ILE A 906 32.91 -14.75 8.81
C ILE A 906 33.63 -15.00 10.14
N GLN A 907 34.74 -14.32 10.34
CA GLN A 907 35.39 -14.26 11.66
C GLN A 907 34.61 -13.28 12.52
N CYS A 908 34.07 -13.74 13.63
CA CYS A 908 33.19 -13.01 14.51
C CYS A 908 33.84 -12.78 15.88
N LYS A 909 33.47 -11.66 16.49
CA LYS A 909 33.71 -11.38 17.91
C LYS A 909 32.39 -11.12 18.59
N ALA A 910 32.13 -11.81 19.69
CA ALA A 910 30.93 -11.60 20.50
C ALA A 910 31.28 -10.89 21.81
N ASP A 911 30.49 -9.91 22.17
CA ASP A 911 30.59 -9.14 23.42
C ASP A 911 29.65 -9.70 24.49
N ALA A 912 29.84 -9.32 25.73
CA ALA A 912 28.99 -9.70 26.86
C ALA A 912 27.50 -9.28 26.69
N GLY A 913 27.17 -8.42 25.70
CA GLY A 913 25.82 -8.01 25.31
C GLY A 913 25.19 -8.82 24.19
N ALA A 914 25.67 -10.02 23.89
CA ALA A 914 25.20 -10.92 22.82
C ALA A 914 25.22 -10.34 21.38
N ARG A 915 25.95 -9.24 21.17
CA ARG A 915 26.15 -8.69 19.80
C ARG A 915 27.31 -9.39 19.13
N ILE A 916 27.06 -9.97 17.97
CA ILE A 916 28.09 -10.57 17.13
C ILE A 916 28.54 -9.53 16.08
N THR A 917 29.85 -9.22 16.11
CA THR A 917 30.49 -8.25 15.20
C THR A 917 31.49 -8.99 14.33
N ALA A 918 31.48 -8.76 13.01
CA ALA A 918 32.46 -9.31 12.11
C ALA A 918 33.84 -8.64 12.32
N ALA A 919 34.88 -9.46 12.38
CA ALA A 919 36.29 -9.05 12.37
C ALA A 919 36.98 -9.34 11.02
N GLY A 920 36.40 -10.21 10.20
CA GLY A 920 36.86 -10.53 8.86
C GLY A 920 35.80 -11.29 8.07
N VAL A 921 35.83 -11.18 6.74
CA VAL A 921 34.90 -11.84 5.81
C VAL A 921 35.72 -12.50 4.70
N LEU A 922 35.46 -13.77 4.43
CA LEU A 922 36.09 -14.54 3.35
C LEU A 922 35.00 -15.24 2.52
N PRO A 923 35.19 -15.42 1.21
CA PRO A 923 34.31 -16.26 0.43
C PRO A 923 34.34 -17.70 0.94
N GLY A 924 33.20 -18.33 1.05
CA GLY A 924 33.03 -19.73 1.33
C GLY A 924 32.92 -20.58 0.06
N PRO A 925 32.80 -21.92 0.17
CA PRO A 925 32.45 -22.79 -0.93
C PRO A 925 31.17 -22.33 -1.66
N ILE A 926 31.16 -22.44 -2.99
CA ILE A 926 30.04 -21.97 -3.83
C ILE A 926 29.17 -23.16 -4.21
N LEU A 927 27.87 -22.97 -4.17
CA LEU A 927 26.86 -23.90 -4.74
C LEU A 927 26.83 -23.79 -6.28
N GLY A 928 27.94 -23.92 -6.96
CA GLY A 928 28.13 -23.65 -8.36
C GLY A 928 27.22 -24.35 -9.37
#